data_792c95345ceb9b9e240f51f2bd1d3ce4
#
_entry.id   792c95345ceb9b9e240f51f2bd1d3ce4
#
_cell.length_a   1.000
_cell.length_b   1.000
_cell.length_c   1.000
_cell.angle_alpha   90.00
_cell.angle_beta   90.00
_cell.angle_gamma   90.00
#
_symmetry.space_group_name_H-M   'P 1'
#
loop_
_entity.id
_entity.type
_entity.pdbx_description
1 polymer ?
#
loop_
_entity_poly.entity_id
_entity_poly.type
_entity_poly.pdbx_seq_one_letter_code
_entity_poly.pdbx_strand_id
1 'polypeptide(L)'
;MTELMKEIKDYWNTRTEGYSEVNEKELLGTQKEAWLRLLKNKFPQKARESLRILDIGTGPGFFPVILAGEGYYVDAVDYTEGMLEKAKENVEKYLGNKKDYVSFYRMDAQDLDFQDNTFDVVITRNLTWNLPDPVKAYQEWIRVLRPGGQLLNFDANWYGYLYDEEKRLAYDKDRKNVEKENLDDHYLCTDIDRMEEIARQVPLSGKQRPAWDEKVLTELHASVTIDTNVWDRVWSTEEKLNYGSTPMFMIQAVKPELWEGYTLGDLTVQPGHRAHGFLTLGNGEFSLPVTVIRGKNPGKTVLITAGIHPGEYVGIQSAVELAEDLNVEKMSGTVILVKVVCREAFEARKGSTDMAESGNLNRLFPGKKEGKKLEKLAFAVVTELQEKADYYIDLHSGDDYEELASYVYYAGRADARTVEISRHMAQQVDVPYMVQSDVVSGGAYNYAASQGIPSVLLERGGMGCWDAEEVRSMKRDVRTILRYLGIYDGHKSYRKYYPLEVKNVQYQDASYNGLWYPEKKAGDLFESGDVLGYVRDYEGKELECCVAYSDGVILYQTRSLQVLQDGPMITYGQISYENDDRKERITNYWTKRSDSFLKQRRDELHSPLASRWMNEIHKCMQEKGRKLKILDVGCGAGFFSVLLAKEGHMVTGIDLTPNMIEGARSLAKEEGVNCTFQVMDAETLKFEDNCFDMVISRNLTWTLPNASKAYGEWMRVLKKGGFMLNFDANYGLEDSTDTSSLPKMHAHNMLGNDMMRECDEIKHQLPISSCSRPAWDLQTLETLGVKRIYVDLGISSRIYCEKDEFYNPTPMFLLWTEK
;
A
#
# COMPACT_ATOMS: atom_id res chain seq x y z
N MET A 1 -22.14 37.49 -13.08
CA MET A 1 -21.01 37.77 -12.16
C MET A 1 -21.56 37.73 -10.75
N THR A 2 -21.06 36.87 -9.88
CA THR A 2 -21.45 36.84 -8.46
C THR A 2 -20.90 38.06 -7.73
N GLU A 3 -21.50 38.46 -6.61
CA GLU A 3 -21.03 39.60 -5.81
C GLU A 3 -19.61 39.38 -5.32
N LEU A 4 -19.28 38.14 -4.86
CA LEU A 4 -17.93 37.74 -4.46
C LEU A 4 -16.90 37.93 -5.59
N MET A 5 -17.24 37.57 -6.81
CA MET A 5 -16.32 37.73 -7.95
C MET A 5 -16.06 39.22 -8.26
N LYS A 6 -17.02 40.08 -7.99
CA LYS A 6 -16.84 41.54 -8.10
C LYS A 6 -15.92 42.06 -6.99
N GLU A 7 -16.10 41.64 -5.77
CA GLU A 7 -15.25 42.03 -4.63
C GLU A 7 -13.78 41.58 -4.87
N ILE A 8 -13.56 40.39 -5.34
CA ILE A 8 -12.23 39.87 -5.69
C ILE A 8 -11.60 40.74 -6.77
N LYS A 9 -12.34 41.03 -7.86
CA LYS A 9 -11.86 41.87 -8.93
C LYS A 9 -11.48 43.27 -8.45
N ASP A 10 -12.37 43.92 -7.67
CA ASP A 10 -12.16 45.26 -7.16
C ASP A 10 -10.96 45.34 -6.22
N TYR A 11 -10.74 44.31 -5.39
CA TYR A 11 -9.55 44.17 -4.56
C TYR A 11 -8.27 44.11 -5.41
N TRP A 12 -8.21 43.22 -6.38
CA TRP A 12 -7.02 43.04 -7.22
C TRP A 12 -6.74 44.25 -8.12
N ASN A 13 -7.76 45.00 -8.53
CA ASN A 13 -7.57 46.29 -9.22
C ASN A 13 -6.82 47.30 -8.32
N THR A 14 -7.12 47.36 -7.03
CA THR A 14 -6.39 48.23 -6.09
C THR A 14 -4.97 47.78 -5.81
N ARG A 15 -4.67 46.52 -6.06
CA ARG A 15 -3.36 45.90 -5.80
C ARG A 15 -2.40 45.95 -7.00
N THR A 16 -2.84 46.41 -8.15
CA THR A 16 -2.11 46.33 -9.43
C THR A 16 -0.68 46.91 -9.33
N GLU A 17 -0.53 48.14 -8.83
CA GLU A 17 0.79 48.78 -8.73
C GLU A 17 1.71 48.05 -7.75
N GLY A 18 1.29 47.81 -6.52
CA GLY A 18 2.13 47.13 -5.51
C GLY A 18 2.52 45.71 -5.89
N TYR A 19 1.60 44.96 -6.56
CA TYR A 19 1.92 43.63 -7.04
C TYR A 19 2.87 43.64 -8.24
N SER A 20 2.80 44.70 -9.08
CA SER A 20 3.74 44.89 -10.17
C SER A 20 5.15 45.20 -9.69
N GLU A 21 5.30 45.99 -8.61
CA GLU A 21 6.62 46.27 -8.00
C GLU A 21 7.31 44.96 -7.49
N VAL A 22 6.53 44.04 -6.89
CA VAL A 22 7.04 42.76 -6.46
C VAL A 22 7.50 41.92 -7.67
N ASN A 23 6.69 41.84 -8.72
CA ASN A 23 7.06 41.17 -9.97
C ASN A 23 8.31 41.75 -10.62
N GLU A 24 8.48 43.07 -10.59
CA GLU A 24 9.68 43.71 -11.12
C GLU A 24 10.93 43.31 -10.34
N LYS A 25 10.86 43.24 -9.01
CA LYS A 25 11.95 42.74 -8.16
C LYS A 25 12.32 41.31 -8.55
N GLU A 26 11.33 40.43 -8.73
CA GLU A 26 11.54 39.05 -9.17
C GLU A 26 12.17 38.95 -10.56
N LEU A 27 11.76 39.78 -11.54
CA LEU A 27 12.29 39.79 -12.90
C LEU A 27 13.75 40.25 -12.95
N LEU A 28 14.14 41.14 -12.05
CA LEU A 28 15.52 41.66 -11.94
C LEU A 28 16.42 40.82 -11.05
N GLY A 29 15.85 39.95 -10.22
CA GLY A 29 16.53 39.08 -9.28
C GLY A 29 16.92 37.72 -9.83
N THR A 30 17.52 36.89 -8.95
CA THR A 30 17.90 35.51 -9.28
C THR A 30 16.71 34.55 -9.41
N GLN A 31 15.53 34.98 -8.97
CA GLN A 31 14.30 34.19 -9.00
C GLN A 31 13.86 33.89 -10.44
N LYS A 32 14.05 34.85 -11.37
CA LYS A 32 13.78 34.62 -12.80
C LYS A 32 14.44 33.35 -13.33
N GLU A 33 15.72 33.16 -13.05
CA GLU A 33 16.47 31.97 -13.51
C GLU A 33 16.03 30.71 -12.79
N ALA A 34 15.68 30.78 -11.50
CA ALA A 34 15.18 29.67 -10.72
C ALA A 34 13.84 29.16 -11.29
N TRP A 35 12.90 30.08 -11.57
CA TRP A 35 11.62 29.75 -12.18
C TRP A 35 11.79 29.15 -13.60
N LEU A 36 12.61 29.75 -14.44
CA LEU A 36 12.87 29.23 -15.79
C LEU A 36 13.43 27.82 -15.75
N ARG A 37 14.39 27.55 -14.87
CA ARG A 37 14.97 26.21 -14.70
C ARG A 37 13.92 25.20 -14.25
N LEU A 38 13.08 25.56 -13.27
CA LEU A 38 12.00 24.73 -12.78
C LEU A 38 11.01 24.38 -13.90
N LEU A 39 10.51 25.38 -14.61
CA LEU A 39 9.50 25.20 -15.65
C LEU A 39 10.02 24.38 -16.82
N LYS A 40 11.23 24.68 -17.32
CA LYS A 40 11.84 23.92 -18.43
C LYS A 40 12.01 22.43 -18.12
N ASN A 41 12.31 22.08 -16.86
CA ASN A 41 12.43 20.68 -16.44
C ASN A 41 11.07 19.95 -16.36
N LYS A 42 9.97 20.69 -16.42
CA LYS A 42 8.61 20.14 -16.33
C LYS A 42 7.88 20.12 -17.67
N PHE A 43 8.36 20.87 -18.66
CA PHE A 43 7.70 20.94 -19.95
C PHE A 43 7.79 19.64 -20.74
N PRO A 44 6.78 19.32 -21.57
CA PRO A 44 6.84 18.19 -22.49
C PRO A 44 8.08 18.25 -23.39
N GLN A 45 8.63 17.09 -23.75
CA GLN A 45 9.78 16.95 -24.67
C GLN A 45 9.35 17.24 -26.12
N LYS A 46 9.11 18.53 -26.42
CA LYS A 46 8.73 19.05 -27.74
C LYS A 46 9.62 20.21 -28.12
N ALA A 47 9.73 20.51 -29.42
CA ALA A 47 10.39 21.70 -29.89
C ALA A 47 9.73 22.93 -29.28
N ARG A 48 10.52 23.89 -28.81
CA ARG A 48 10.07 25.10 -28.11
C ARG A 48 8.99 25.84 -28.88
N GLU A 49 9.21 25.99 -30.18
CA GLU A 49 8.34 26.74 -31.09
C GLU A 49 6.99 26.06 -31.32
N SER A 50 6.88 24.77 -30.98
CA SER A 50 5.66 23.99 -31.10
C SER A 50 4.82 23.94 -29.81
N LEU A 51 5.40 24.39 -28.68
CA LEU A 51 4.71 24.42 -27.40
C LEU A 51 3.79 25.63 -27.31
N ARG A 52 2.49 25.41 -27.06
CA ARG A 52 1.54 26.45 -26.69
C ARG A 52 1.33 26.45 -25.18
N ILE A 53 1.63 27.56 -24.54
CA ILE A 53 1.55 27.75 -23.11
C ILE A 53 0.45 28.74 -22.79
N LEU A 54 -0.39 28.40 -21.81
CA LEU A 54 -1.41 29.28 -21.25
C LEU A 54 -1.02 29.64 -19.82
N ASP A 55 -0.89 30.93 -19.54
CA ASP A 55 -0.68 31.47 -18.19
C ASP A 55 -2.00 32.05 -17.66
N ILE A 56 -2.59 31.44 -16.64
CA ILE A 56 -3.90 31.82 -16.10
C ILE A 56 -3.73 32.58 -14.79
N GLY A 57 -4.35 33.74 -14.70
CA GLY A 57 -4.12 34.70 -13.61
C GLY A 57 -2.73 35.31 -13.75
N THR A 58 -2.41 35.77 -14.95
CA THR A 58 -1.06 36.25 -15.31
C THR A 58 -0.61 37.43 -14.46
N GLY A 59 -1.52 38.16 -13.83
CA GLY A 59 -1.19 39.36 -13.07
C GLY A 59 -0.41 40.38 -13.91
N PRO A 60 0.69 40.94 -13.37
CA PRO A 60 1.55 41.88 -14.11
C PRO A 60 2.48 41.19 -15.15
N GLY A 61 2.30 39.89 -15.46
CA GLY A 61 2.96 39.25 -16.60
C GLY A 61 4.31 38.64 -16.31
N PHE A 62 4.62 38.14 -15.11
CA PHE A 62 5.89 37.51 -14.76
C PHE A 62 6.23 36.34 -15.67
N PHE A 63 5.35 35.32 -15.76
CA PHE A 63 5.60 34.14 -16.59
C PHE A 63 5.64 34.46 -18.09
N PRO A 64 4.75 35.29 -18.67
CA PRO A 64 4.88 35.73 -20.05
C PRO A 64 6.26 36.34 -20.37
N VAL A 65 6.76 37.27 -19.51
CA VAL A 65 8.05 37.91 -19.74
C VAL A 65 9.19 36.91 -19.73
N ILE A 66 9.27 35.99 -18.76
CA ILE A 66 10.39 35.06 -18.65
C ILE A 66 10.34 33.98 -19.73
N LEU A 67 9.13 33.50 -20.11
CA LEU A 67 8.97 32.42 -21.08
C LEU A 67 9.12 32.94 -22.53
N ALA A 68 8.50 34.05 -22.87
CA ALA A 68 8.64 34.63 -24.19
C ALA A 68 10.08 35.16 -24.42
N GLY A 69 10.76 35.62 -23.36
CA GLY A 69 12.18 35.93 -23.40
C GLY A 69 13.05 34.77 -23.86
N GLU A 70 12.61 33.55 -23.56
CA GLU A 70 13.26 32.31 -24.01
C GLU A 70 12.71 31.81 -25.37
N GLY A 71 11.74 32.46 -25.95
CA GLY A 71 11.17 32.14 -27.26
C GLY A 71 10.00 31.18 -27.25
N TYR A 72 9.31 31.04 -26.13
CA TYR A 72 8.05 30.30 -26.05
C TYR A 72 6.88 31.20 -26.42
N TYR A 73 5.84 30.65 -27.07
CA TYR A 73 4.56 31.34 -27.29
C TYR A 73 3.67 31.18 -26.05
N VAL A 74 3.20 32.30 -25.51
CA VAL A 74 2.40 32.37 -24.29
C VAL A 74 1.09 33.13 -24.54
N ASP A 75 -0.02 32.45 -24.32
CA ASP A 75 -1.33 33.08 -24.17
C ASP A 75 -1.53 33.40 -22.68
N ALA A 76 -1.78 34.66 -22.35
CA ALA A 76 -1.85 35.18 -20.99
C ALA A 76 -3.26 35.64 -20.65
N VAL A 77 -3.85 35.12 -19.60
CA VAL A 77 -5.24 35.44 -19.20
C VAL A 77 -5.28 36.06 -17.81
N ASP A 78 -6.02 37.13 -17.66
CA ASP A 78 -6.43 37.69 -16.37
C ASP A 78 -7.85 38.25 -16.45
N TYR A 79 -8.54 38.21 -15.31
CA TYR A 79 -9.88 38.80 -15.22
C TYR A 79 -9.85 40.31 -15.01
N THR A 80 -8.76 40.84 -14.47
CA THR A 80 -8.54 42.20 -14.00
C THR A 80 -7.88 43.02 -15.12
N GLU A 81 -8.56 44.08 -15.55
CA GLU A 81 -8.09 44.91 -16.67
C GLU A 81 -6.78 45.63 -16.35
N GLY A 82 -6.66 46.19 -15.13
CA GLY A 82 -5.44 46.85 -14.67
C GLY A 82 -4.22 45.92 -14.66
N MET A 83 -4.40 44.65 -14.27
CA MET A 83 -3.32 43.65 -14.33
C MET A 83 -2.87 43.39 -15.77
N LEU A 84 -3.80 43.25 -16.72
CA LEU A 84 -3.47 43.02 -18.12
C LEU A 84 -2.79 44.25 -18.77
N GLU A 85 -3.18 45.47 -18.43
CA GLU A 85 -2.49 46.66 -18.88
C GLU A 85 -1.04 46.68 -18.38
N LYS A 86 -0.82 46.36 -17.10
CA LYS A 86 0.50 46.27 -16.50
C LYS A 86 1.34 45.16 -17.10
N ALA A 87 0.74 44.01 -17.38
CA ALA A 87 1.40 42.89 -18.05
C ALA A 87 1.90 43.28 -19.46
N LYS A 88 1.09 44.04 -20.23
CA LYS A 88 1.46 44.57 -21.56
C LYS A 88 2.63 45.54 -21.44
N GLU A 89 2.58 46.47 -20.50
CA GLU A 89 3.69 47.40 -20.23
C GLU A 89 4.99 46.66 -19.91
N ASN A 90 4.93 45.66 -19.04
CA ASN A 90 6.08 44.84 -18.65
C ASN A 90 6.63 44.02 -19.83
N VAL A 91 5.76 43.43 -20.63
CA VAL A 91 6.18 42.68 -21.85
C VAL A 91 6.85 43.63 -22.85
N GLU A 92 6.32 44.83 -23.07
CA GLU A 92 6.95 45.80 -23.93
C GLU A 92 8.28 46.28 -23.40
N LYS A 93 8.39 46.57 -22.09
CA LYS A 93 9.61 47.00 -21.39
C LYS A 93 10.74 45.97 -21.43
N TYR A 94 10.42 44.68 -21.21
CA TYR A 94 11.46 43.66 -21.01
C TYR A 94 11.73 42.80 -22.25
N LEU A 95 10.79 42.71 -23.21
CA LEU A 95 10.93 41.79 -24.35
C LEU A 95 11.32 42.47 -25.69
N GLY A 96 11.01 43.76 -25.85
CA GLY A 96 11.28 44.46 -27.09
C GLY A 96 10.67 43.78 -28.33
N ASN A 97 11.50 43.28 -29.24
CA ASN A 97 11.10 42.58 -30.46
C ASN A 97 10.47 41.19 -30.23
N LYS A 98 10.55 40.64 -29.01
CA LYS A 98 9.92 39.36 -28.67
C LYS A 98 8.51 39.52 -28.09
N LYS A 99 7.99 40.74 -28.00
CA LYS A 99 6.65 40.98 -27.47
C LYS A 99 5.53 40.21 -28.23
N ASP A 100 5.70 39.96 -29.51
CA ASP A 100 4.76 39.24 -30.35
C ASP A 100 4.65 37.72 -30.00
N TYR A 101 5.48 37.21 -29.10
CA TYR A 101 5.35 35.85 -28.51
C TYR A 101 4.28 35.78 -27.42
N VAL A 102 3.69 36.93 -27.02
CA VAL A 102 2.67 36.97 -25.96
C VAL A 102 1.35 37.51 -26.51
N SER A 103 0.29 36.79 -26.27
CA SER A 103 -1.09 37.26 -26.54
C SER A 103 -1.86 37.41 -25.23
N PHE A 104 -2.63 38.49 -25.10
CA PHE A 104 -3.34 38.81 -23.87
C PHE A 104 -4.84 38.71 -24.06
N TYR A 105 -5.52 38.07 -23.11
CA TYR A 105 -6.98 37.88 -23.12
C TYR A 105 -7.57 38.23 -21.76
N ARG A 106 -8.71 38.91 -21.77
CA ARG A 106 -9.49 39.16 -20.57
C ARG A 106 -10.55 38.08 -20.43
N MET A 107 -10.34 37.10 -19.52
CA MET A 107 -11.25 35.97 -19.31
C MET A 107 -11.34 35.62 -17.83
N ASP A 108 -12.44 34.93 -17.47
CA ASP A 108 -12.59 34.29 -16.19
C ASP A 108 -11.80 32.94 -16.20
N ALA A 109 -10.96 32.71 -15.23
CA ALA A 109 -10.23 31.46 -15.08
C ALA A 109 -11.15 30.21 -14.96
N GLN A 110 -12.40 30.42 -14.58
CA GLN A 110 -13.43 29.38 -14.43
C GLN A 110 -14.30 29.20 -15.69
N ASP A 111 -14.05 30.00 -16.75
CA ASP A 111 -14.84 29.97 -17.98
C ASP A 111 -13.98 30.50 -19.13
N LEU A 112 -13.17 29.64 -19.72
CA LEU A 112 -12.20 30.02 -20.74
C LEU A 112 -12.79 29.93 -22.15
N ASP A 113 -12.72 31.02 -22.93
CA ASP A 113 -13.14 31.06 -24.32
C ASP A 113 -12.03 30.51 -25.26
N PHE A 114 -11.50 29.35 -24.94
CA PHE A 114 -10.58 28.58 -25.77
C PHE A 114 -11.19 27.23 -26.13
N GLN A 115 -10.83 26.75 -27.32
CA GLN A 115 -11.23 25.39 -27.75
C GLN A 115 -10.59 24.30 -26.89
N ASP A 116 -11.25 23.16 -26.81
CA ASP A 116 -10.70 21.97 -26.18
C ASP A 116 -9.36 21.59 -26.83
N ASN A 117 -8.46 21.02 -26.02
CA ASN A 117 -7.21 20.45 -26.53
C ASN A 117 -6.32 21.48 -27.28
N THR A 118 -6.24 22.70 -26.79
CA THR A 118 -5.49 23.80 -27.42
C THR A 118 -4.05 23.90 -26.94
N PHE A 119 -3.80 23.73 -25.62
CA PHE A 119 -2.51 24.02 -25.00
C PHE A 119 -1.74 22.76 -24.63
N ASP A 120 -0.43 22.85 -24.72
CA ASP A 120 0.48 21.81 -24.23
C ASP A 120 0.78 21.96 -22.75
N VAL A 121 0.79 23.21 -22.26
CA VAL A 121 1.05 23.54 -20.85
C VAL A 121 0.08 24.63 -20.40
N VAL A 122 -0.52 24.44 -19.24
CA VAL A 122 -1.25 25.47 -18.48
C VAL A 122 -0.44 25.76 -17.23
N ILE A 123 -0.17 27.01 -16.95
CA ILE A 123 0.54 27.47 -15.75
C ILE A 123 -0.37 28.42 -14.98
N THR A 124 -0.32 28.33 -13.66
CA THR A 124 -0.96 29.29 -12.78
C THR A 124 -0.16 29.43 -11.48
N ARG A 125 -0.14 30.64 -10.90
CA ARG A 125 0.55 30.92 -9.64
C ARG A 125 -0.32 31.81 -8.75
N ASN A 126 -0.51 31.37 -7.51
CA ASN A 126 -1.26 32.10 -6.47
C ASN A 126 -2.70 32.48 -6.87
N LEU A 127 -3.36 31.62 -7.66
CA LEU A 127 -4.70 31.92 -8.19
C LEU A 127 -5.79 31.03 -7.59
N THR A 128 -5.55 29.71 -7.51
CA THR A 128 -6.60 28.71 -7.23
C THR A 128 -7.27 28.97 -5.88
N TRP A 129 -6.51 29.36 -4.87
CA TRP A 129 -7.02 29.63 -3.52
C TRP A 129 -8.11 30.71 -3.47
N ASN A 130 -8.10 31.63 -4.43
CA ASN A 130 -8.92 32.82 -4.50
C ASN A 130 -10.18 32.67 -5.41
N LEU A 131 -10.38 31.48 -5.99
CA LEU A 131 -11.48 31.25 -6.91
C LEU A 131 -12.79 30.88 -6.21
N PRO A 132 -13.91 31.46 -6.59
CA PRO A 132 -15.24 31.09 -6.07
C PRO A 132 -15.65 29.65 -6.40
N ASP A 133 -15.26 29.12 -7.58
CA ASP A 133 -15.48 27.73 -7.99
C ASP A 133 -14.20 27.09 -8.54
N PRO A 134 -13.31 26.64 -7.66
CA PRO A 134 -12.03 26.06 -8.08
C PRO A 134 -12.19 24.68 -8.75
N VAL A 135 -13.31 23.98 -8.54
CA VAL A 135 -13.60 22.72 -9.25
C VAL A 135 -13.87 23.02 -10.73
N LYS A 136 -14.72 24.01 -11.02
CA LYS A 136 -14.99 24.46 -12.40
C LYS A 136 -13.71 24.95 -13.08
N ALA A 137 -12.86 25.68 -12.35
CA ALA A 137 -11.57 26.13 -12.88
C ALA A 137 -10.69 24.95 -13.31
N TYR A 138 -10.54 23.94 -12.47
CA TYR A 138 -9.79 22.72 -12.84
C TYR A 138 -10.39 21.99 -14.04
N GLN A 139 -11.72 21.92 -14.14
CA GLN A 139 -12.39 21.33 -15.30
C GLN A 139 -12.02 22.08 -16.59
N GLU A 140 -12.07 23.42 -16.58
CA GLU A 140 -11.71 24.26 -17.71
C GLU A 140 -10.22 24.14 -18.08
N TRP A 141 -9.32 24.14 -17.08
CA TRP A 141 -7.90 24.03 -17.32
C TRP A 141 -7.51 22.67 -17.91
N ILE A 142 -8.13 21.59 -17.43
CA ILE A 142 -7.96 20.25 -18.04
C ILE A 142 -8.63 20.17 -19.40
N ARG A 143 -9.79 20.83 -19.64
CA ARG A 143 -10.48 20.84 -20.93
C ARG A 143 -9.59 21.42 -22.02
N VAL A 144 -9.00 22.59 -21.77
CA VAL A 144 -8.17 23.30 -22.76
C VAL A 144 -6.80 22.69 -23.01
N LEU A 145 -6.31 21.84 -22.10
CA LEU A 145 -5.09 21.06 -22.31
C LEU A 145 -5.29 20.01 -23.40
N ARG A 146 -4.27 19.80 -24.24
CA ARG A 146 -4.18 18.67 -25.16
C ARG A 146 -4.03 17.36 -24.37
N PRO A 147 -4.42 16.20 -24.94
CA PRO A 147 -4.03 14.91 -24.37
C PRO A 147 -2.51 14.83 -24.18
N GLY A 148 -2.07 14.39 -22.99
CA GLY A 148 -0.66 14.44 -22.58
C GLY A 148 -0.15 15.83 -22.18
N GLY A 149 -0.96 16.87 -22.28
CA GLY A 149 -0.64 18.22 -21.83
C GLY A 149 -0.63 18.33 -20.30
N GLN A 150 0.05 19.35 -19.78
CA GLN A 150 0.38 19.47 -18.36
C GLN A 150 -0.16 20.75 -17.74
N LEU A 151 -0.82 20.63 -16.60
CA LEU A 151 -1.11 21.74 -15.69
C LEU A 151 0.02 21.84 -14.66
N LEU A 152 0.58 23.04 -14.49
CA LEU A 152 1.52 23.38 -13.43
C LEU A 152 0.89 24.46 -12.55
N ASN A 153 0.34 24.06 -11.42
CA ASN A 153 -0.29 24.98 -10.47
C ASN A 153 0.62 25.20 -9.25
N PHE A 154 1.03 26.43 -9.04
CA PHE A 154 1.84 26.89 -7.91
C PHE A 154 0.97 27.69 -6.96
N ASP A 155 0.71 27.15 -5.75
CA ASP A 155 -0.18 27.80 -4.79
C ASP A 155 0.22 27.47 -3.33
N ALA A 156 -0.43 28.10 -2.38
CA ALA A 156 -0.24 27.84 -0.97
C ALA A 156 -1.58 27.90 -0.22
N ASN A 157 -1.55 27.49 1.05
CA ASN A 157 -2.72 27.58 1.91
C ASN A 157 -2.74 28.95 2.64
N TRP A 158 -2.82 30.03 1.84
CA TRP A 158 -2.54 31.42 2.23
C TRP A 158 -3.29 31.89 3.48
N TYR A 159 -4.55 31.53 3.62
CA TYR A 159 -5.42 32.00 4.71
C TYR A 159 -5.88 30.84 5.61
N GLY A 160 -5.15 29.73 5.63
CA GLY A 160 -5.43 28.59 6.51
C GLY A 160 -5.38 28.94 7.99
N TYR A 161 -4.63 29.98 8.36
CA TYR A 161 -4.54 30.50 9.72
C TYR A 161 -5.85 31.10 10.26
N LEU A 162 -6.83 31.40 9.41
CA LEU A 162 -8.16 31.83 9.80
C LEU A 162 -9.02 30.70 10.40
N TYR A 163 -8.63 29.43 10.16
CA TYR A 163 -9.41 28.25 10.47
C TYR A 163 -8.68 27.24 11.38
N ASP A 164 -7.40 27.49 11.69
CA ASP A 164 -6.54 26.55 12.40
C ASP A 164 -5.63 27.34 13.36
N GLU A 165 -5.69 26.99 14.65
CA GLU A 165 -4.98 27.71 15.70
C GLU A 165 -3.44 27.52 15.64
N GLU A 166 -2.97 26.32 15.26
CA GLU A 166 -1.54 26.07 15.09
C GLU A 166 -0.98 26.88 13.93
N LYS A 167 -1.71 26.96 12.82
CA LYS A 167 -1.34 27.81 11.69
C LYS A 167 -1.37 29.28 12.07
N ARG A 168 -2.29 29.71 12.91
CA ARG A 168 -2.33 31.09 13.43
C ARG A 168 -1.07 31.41 14.24
N LEU A 169 -0.69 30.53 15.14
CA LEU A 169 0.54 30.69 15.93
C LEU A 169 1.80 30.74 15.05
N ALA A 170 1.84 29.90 14.00
CA ALA A 170 2.94 29.91 13.04
C ALA A 170 2.98 31.22 12.23
N TYR A 171 1.83 31.72 11.77
CA TYR A 171 1.69 33.00 11.10
C TYR A 171 2.17 34.16 11.98
N ASP A 172 1.73 34.22 13.26
CA ASP A 172 2.14 35.25 14.19
C ASP A 172 3.66 35.21 14.47
N LYS A 173 4.26 34.03 14.42
CA LYS A 173 5.71 33.87 14.54
C LYS A 173 6.44 34.45 13.31
N ASP A 174 5.92 34.24 12.10
CA ASP A 174 6.51 34.84 10.89
C ASP A 174 6.47 36.36 10.97
N ARG A 175 5.35 36.95 11.38
CA ARG A 175 5.24 38.41 11.56
C ARG A 175 6.29 38.95 12.53
N LYS A 176 6.53 38.28 13.66
CA LYS A 176 7.59 38.63 14.62
C LYS A 176 9.01 38.48 14.06
N ASN A 177 9.22 37.48 13.19
CA ASN A 177 10.52 37.30 12.54
C ASN A 177 10.81 38.42 11.53
N VAL A 178 9.80 38.80 10.71
CA VAL A 178 9.89 39.91 9.77
C VAL A 178 10.21 41.23 10.47
N GLU A 179 9.50 41.53 11.57
CA GLU A 179 9.74 42.72 12.40
C GLU A 179 11.16 42.73 12.97
N LYS A 180 11.61 41.62 13.52
CA LYS A 180 12.96 41.46 14.12
C LYS A 180 14.08 41.67 13.11
N GLU A 181 13.91 41.17 11.87
CA GLU A 181 14.91 41.32 10.81
C GLU A 181 14.75 42.65 10.05
N ASN A 182 13.80 43.52 10.46
CA ASN A 182 13.51 44.84 9.89
C ASN A 182 13.27 44.79 8.37
N LEU A 183 12.48 43.75 7.94
CA LEU A 183 12.06 43.54 6.55
C LEU A 183 10.66 44.14 6.30
N ASP A 184 10.32 44.37 5.03
CA ASP A 184 8.98 44.74 4.65
C ASP A 184 8.01 43.62 4.96
N ASP A 185 6.97 43.91 5.73
CA ASP A 185 5.90 42.94 5.99
C ASP A 185 4.91 42.92 4.82
N HIS A 186 4.93 41.91 4.04
CA HIS A 186 4.13 41.77 2.83
C HIS A 186 2.62 41.73 3.09
N TYR A 187 2.19 41.38 4.29
CA TYR A 187 0.77 41.38 4.69
C TYR A 187 0.33 42.78 5.15
N LEU A 188 1.14 43.48 5.94
CA LEU A 188 0.81 44.81 6.46
C LEU A 188 0.86 45.91 5.38
N CYS A 189 1.59 45.67 4.29
CA CYS A 189 1.58 46.57 3.12
C CYS A 189 0.31 46.48 2.29
N THR A 190 -0.73 45.78 2.76
CA THR A 190 -1.98 45.51 2.03
C THR A 190 -3.19 45.80 2.90
N ASP A 191 -4.38 45.91 2.31
CA ASP A 191 -5.66 45.89 3.01
C ASP A 191 -5.97 44.45 3.44
N ILE A 192 -5.26 43.98 4.50
CA ILE A 192 -5.35 42.60 4.99
C ILE A 192 -6.75 42.26 5.49
N ASP A 193 -7.45 43.22 6.15
CA ASP A 193 -8.78 43.00 6.70
C ASP A 193 -9.77 42.67 5.58
N ARG A 194 -9.76 43.47 4.53
CA ARG A 194 -10.61 43.21 3.34
C ARG A 194 -10.26 41.88 2.66
N MET A 195 -8.98 41.52 2.58
CA MET A 195 -8.59 40.28 1.99
C MET A 195 -8.98 39.08 2.85
N GLU A 196 -8.90 39.19 4.19
CA GLU A 196 -9.40 38.14 5.08
C GLU A 196 -10.93 37.96 4.99
N GLU A 197 -11.69 39.06 4.79
CA GLU A 197 -13.14 38.98 4.52
C GLU A 197 -13.43 38.18 3.24
N ILE A 198 -12.69 38.45 2.17
CA ILE A 198 -12.79 37.67 0.92
C ILE A 198 -12.37 36.21 1.18
N ALA A 199 -11.25 35.97 1.89
CA ALA A 199 -10.72 34.66 2.18
C ALA A 199 -11.69 33.79 2.99
N ARG A 200 -12.54 34.38 3.84
CA ARG A 200 -13.61 33.67 4.57
C ARG A 200 -14.75 33.20 3.65
N GLN A 201 -14.92 33.81 2.50
CA GLN A 201 -16.00 33.51 1.55
C GLN A 201 -15.55 32.50 0.47
N VAL A 202 -14.26 32.39 0.17
CA VAL A 202 -13.77 31.45 -0.85
C VAL A 202 -13.62 30.05 -0.29
N PRO A 203 -13.91 29.01 -1.09
CA PRO A 203 -14.07 27.64 -0.57
C PRO A 203 -12.77 26.99 -0.12
N LEU A 204 -11.59 27.44 -0.59
CA LEU A 204 -10.34 26.77 -0.35
C LEU A 204 -9.59 27.21 0.90
N SER A 205 -9.89 28.37 1.47
CA SER A 205 -9.18 28.87 2.66
C SER A 205 -9.27 27.93 3.88
N GLY A 206 -10.38 27.21 4.04
CA GLY A 206 -10.57 26.23 5.11
C GLY A 206 -10.28 24.79 4.71
N LYS A 207 -9.72 24.52 3.52
CA LYS A 207 -9.41 23.16 3.06
C LYS A 207 -7.96 22.78 3.29
N GLN A 208 -7.72 21.48 3.47
CA GLN A 208 -6.35 20.97 3.48
C GLN A 208 -5.84 20.83 2.04
N ARG A 209 -4.98 21.75 1.65
CA ARG A 209 -4.29 21.73 0.36
C ARG A 209 -2.82 21.31 0.57
N PRO A 210 -2.22 20.60 -0.38
CA PRO A 210 -2.68 20.24 -1.73
C PRO A 210 -3.54 18.96 -1.82
N ALA A 211 -3.87 18.28 -0.71
CA ALA A 211 -4.61 17.03 -0.74
C ALA A 211 -6.03 17.16 -1.38
N TRP A 212 -6.70 18.30 -1.15
CA TRP A 212 -7.98 18.58 -1.80
C TRP A 212 -7.84 18.70 -3.32
N ASP A 213 -6.78 19.37 -3.77
CA ASP A 213 -6.49 19.58 -5.20
C ASP A 213 -6.19 18.25 -5.90
N GLU A 214 -5.37 17.40 -5.26
CA GLU A 214 -5.04 16.05 -5.75
C GLU A 214 -6.30 15.23 -5.97
N LYS A 215 -7.21 15.24 -5.00
CA LYS A 215 -8.48 14.53 -5.10
C LYS A 215 -9.29 15.00 -6.31
N VAL A 216 -9.51 16.31 -6.45
CA VAL A 216 -10.31 16.87 -7.55
C VAL A 216 -9.69 16.56 -8.92
N LEU A 217 -8.38 16.73 -9.07
CA LEU A 217 -7.70 16.48 -10.33
C LEU A 217 -7.67 14.98 -10.67
N THR A 218 -7.59 14.11 -9.67
CA THR A 218 -7.71 12.65 -9.86
C THR A 218 -9.13 12.26 -10.29
N GLU A 219 -10.15 12.88 -9.73
CA GLU A 219 -11.54 12.69 -10.17
C GLU A 219 -11.76 13.17 -11.62
N LEU A 220 -10.96 14.11 -12.10
CA LEU A 220 -10.89 14.54 -13.51
C LEU A 220 -9.98 13.65 -14.37
N HIS A 221 -9.57 12.50 -13.84
CA HIS A 221 -8.71 11.48 -14.48
C HIS A 221 -7.28 11.97 -14.83
N ALA A 222 -6.83 13.10 -14.31
CA ALA A 222 -5.46 13.56 -14.51
C ALA A 222 -4.48 12.74 -13.65
N SER A 223 -3.29 12.50 -14.18
CA SER A 223 -2.17 11.93 -13.39
C SER A 223 -1.52 13.07 -12.60
N VAL A 224 -1.54 12.98 -11.27
CA VAL A 224 -1.13 14.07 -10.36
C VAL A 224 0.19 13.75 -9.67
N THR A 225 1.07 14.74 -9.61
CA THR A 225 2.30 14.72 -8.81
C THR A 225 2.40 16.00 -8.00
N ILE A 226 2.75 15.92 -6.73
CA ILE A 226 2.84 17.07 -5.81
C ILE A 226 4.28 17.27 -5.35
N ASP A 227 4.71 18.52 -5.32
CA ASP A 227 6.00 18.94 -4.77
C ASP A 227 5.75 20.00 -3.70
N THR A 228 5.86 19.60 -2.43
CA THR A 228 5.65 20.48 -1.28
C THR A 228 6.86 21.36 -0.93
N ASN A 229 7.99 21.17 -1.60
CA ASN A 229 9.24 21.88 -1.34
C ASN A 229 9.64 22.83 -2.51
N VAL A 230 8.71 23.13 -3.42
CA VAL A 230 9.01 24.01 -4.56
C VAL A 230 9.44 25.40 -4.12
N TRP A 231 8.84 25.93 -3.04
CA TRP A 231 9.12 27.24 -2.46
C TRP A 231 10.60 27.46 -2.13
N ASP A 232 11.28 26.44 -1.62
CA ASP A 232 12.69 26.55 -1.24
C ASP A 232 13.62 26.85 -2.42
N ARG A 233 13.20 26.48 -3.63
CA ARG A 233 13.97 26.67 -4.89
C ARG A 233 13.69 27.98 -5.59
N VAL A 234 12.50 28.58 -5.36
CA VAL A 234 12.04 29.73 -6.12
C VAL A 234 11.86 31.00 -5.29
N TRP A 235 11.69 30.90 -3.98
CA TRP A 235 11.53 32.06 -3.10
C TRP A 235 12.86 32.68 -2.72
N SER A 236 12.86 33.99 -2.60
CA SER A 236 13.93 34.78 -1.98
C SER A 236 14.03 34.52 -0.48
N THR A 237 15.11 34.94 0.16
CA THR A 237 15.23 34.86 1.62
C THR A 237 14.15 35.68 2.33
N GLU A 238 13.78 36.82 1.78
CA GLU A 238 12.72 37.70 2.31
C GLU A 238 11.34 37.00 2.26
N GLU A 239 11.00 36.37 1.12
CA GLU A 239 9.76 35.60 1.02
C GLU A 239 9.71 34.39 1.95
N LYS A 240 10.83 33.69 2.14
CA LYS A 240 10.94 32.57 3.08
C LYS A 240 10.68 33.01 4.53
N LEU A 241 11.04 34.22 4.90
CA LEU A 241 10.75 34.79 6.21
C LEU A 241 9.30 35.30 6.33
N ASN A 242 8.77 35.90 5.25
CA ASN A 242 7.40 36.40 5.23
C ASN A 242 6.34 35.27 5.21
N TYR A 243 6.63 34.15 4.53
CA TYR A 243 5.64 33.11 4.20
C TYR A 243 6.01 31.72 4.71
N GLY A 244 6.94 31.61 5.68
CA GLY A 244 7.42 30.35 6.21
C GLY A 244 6.32 29.42 6.75
N SER A 245 5.27 29.98 7.31
CA SER A 245 4.09 29.24 7.80
C SER A 245 3.12 28.78 6.72
N THR A 246 3.26 29.31 5.50
CA THR A 246 2.40 29.00 4.34
C THR A 246 3.23 28.62 3.12
N PRO A 247 4.02 27.54 3.18
CA PRO A 247 4.93 27.16 2.11
C PRO A 247 4.17 26.87 0.81
N MET A 248 4.70 27.39 -0.31
CA MET A 248 4.15 27.13 -1.64
C MET A 248 4.38 25.67 -2.01
N PHE A 249 3.38 25.01 -2.57
CA PHE A 249 3.47 23.72 -3.24
C PHE A 249 3.27 23.87 -4.74
N MET A 250 3.72 22.88 -5.49
CA MET A 250 3.44 22.73 -6.91
C MET A 250 2.62 21.46 -7.13
N ILE A 251 1.57 21.59 -7.92
CA ILE A 251 0.81 20.46 -8.45
C ILE A 251 1.10 20.37 -9.95
N GLN A 252 1.60 19.22 -10.37
CA GLN A 252 1.71 18.86 -11.77
C GLN A 252 0.62 17.83 -12.08
N ALA A 253 -0.34 18.19 -12.94
CA ALA A 253 -1.38 17.29 -13.41
C ALA A 253 -1.27 17.11 -14.92
N VAL A 254 -1.22 15.86 -15.39
CA VAL A 254 -1.12 15.52 -16.81
C VAL A 254 -2.50 15.07 -17.29
N LYS A 255 -3.05 15.73 -18.32
CA LYS A 255 -4.29 15.32 -18.97
C LYS A 255 -4.10 13.95 -19.61
N PRO A 256 -5.00 12.98 -19.36
CA PRO A 256 -4.87 11.65 -19.97
C PRO A 256 -4.87 11.77 -21.51
N GLU A 257 -4.15 10.86 -22.15
CA GLU A 257 -4.22 10.69 -23.59
C GLU A 257 -5.64 10.28 -24.00
N LEU A 258 -6.01 10.50 -25.26
CA LEU A 258 -7.31 10.07 -25.77
C LEU A 258 -7.45 8.55 -25.56
N TRP A 259 -8.49 8.17 -24.80
CA TRP A 259 -8.79 6.77 -24.53
C TRP A 259 -9.60 6.20 -25.68
N GLU A 260 -8.89 5.73 -26.71
CA GLU A 260 -9.47 5.19 -27.95
C GLU A 260 -9.62 3.67 -27.88
N GLY A 261 -10.20 3.10 -28.92
CA GLY A 261 -10.26 1.65 -29.10
C GLY A 261 -8.87 1.03 -29.09
N TYR A 262 -8.77 -0.19 -28.58
CA TYR A 262 -7.55 -0.98 -28.52
C TYR A 262 -7.61 -2.13 -29.55
N THR A 263 -6.54 -2.30 -30.31
CA THR A 263 -6.45 -3.36 -31.31
C THR A 263 -5.30 -4.32 -30.96
N LEU A 264 -5.62 -5.61 -30.92
CA LEU A 264 -4.68 -6.70 -30.73
C LEU A 264 -4.91 -7.75 -31.82
N GLY A 265 -4.01 -7.82 -32.81
CA GLY A 265 -4.24 -8.59 -34.02
C GLY A 265 -5.56 -8.19 -34.72
N ASP A 266 -6.45 -9.14 -34.94
CA ASP A 266 -7.77 -8.89 -35.54
C ASP A 266 -8.84 -8.45 -34.53
N LEU A 267 -8.54 -8.40 -33.23
CA LEU A 267 -9.46 -8.03 -32.18
C LEU A 267 -9.39 -6.52 -31.91
N THR A 268 -10.47 -5.81 -32.23
CA THR A 268 -10.62 -4.39 -31.87
C THR A 268 -11.71 -4.23 -30.84
N VAL A 269 -11.42 -3.49 -29.75
CA VAL A 269 -12.34 -3.27 -28.64
C VAL A 269 -12.40 -1.79 -28.28
N GLN A 270 -13.62 -1.26 -28.11
CA GLN A 270 -13.86 0.13 -27.70
C GLN A 270 -13.83 0.26 -26.18
N PRO A 271 -13.57 1.47 -25.63
CA PRO A 271 -13.69 1.75 -24.21
C PRO A 271 -15.05 1.29 -23.65
N GLY A 272 -15.03 0.66 -22.46
CA GLY A 272 -16.23 0.10 -21.82
C GLY A 272 -16.73 -1.21 -22.44
N HIS A 273 -15.93 -1.86 -23.30
CA HIS A 273 -16.32 -3.11 -23.98
C HIS A 273 -15.29 -4.22 -23.79
N ARG A 274 -15.68 -5.43 -24.20
CA ARG A 274 -14.79 -6.58 -24.34
C ARG A 274 -14.96 -7.25 -25.69
N ALA A 275 -13.90 -7.91 -26.16
CA ALA A 275 -13.91 -8.69 -27.36
C ALA A 275 -13.27 -10.07 -27.09
N HIS A 276 -13.90 -11.12 -27.56
CA HIS A 276 -13.44 -12.50 -27.47
C HIS A 276 -13.07 -13.01 -28.85
N GLY A 277 -12.04 -13.80 -28.96
CA GLY A 277 -11.65 -14.40 -30.21
C GLY A 277 -10.44 -15.30 -30.11
N PHE A 278 -9.97 -15.73 -31.23
CA PHE A 278 -8.72 -16.41 -31.39
C PHE A 278 -7.70 -15.44 -31.97
N LEU A 279 -6.67 -15.18 -31.21
CA LEU A 279 -5.55 -14.33 -31.64
C LEU A 279 -4.54 -15.19 -32.37
N THR A 280 -4.22 -14.80 -33.60
CA THR A 280 -3.20 -15.45 -34.42
C THR A 280 -1.85 -14.84 -34.15
N LEU A 281 -0.87 -15.63 -33.72
CA LEU A 281 0.51 -15.25 -33.40
C LEU A 281 1.51 -15.99 -34.28
N GLY A 282 2.77 -15.53 -34.28
CA GLY A 282 3.88 -16.20 -34.96
C GLY A 282 3.67 -16.32 -36.46
N ASN A 283 3.20 -15.25 -37.11
CA ASN A 283 2.87 -15.22 -38.55
C ASN A 283 1.85 -16.32 -39.01
N GLY A 284 0.91 -16.65 -38.15
CA GLY A 284 -0.15 -17.62 -38.46
C GLY A 284 0.10 -19.04 -37.92
N GLU A 285 1.21 -19.26 -37.22
CA GLU A 285 1.54 -20.61 -36.73
C GLU A 285 0.73 -20.98 -35.48
N PHE A 286 0.35 -19.99 -34.65
CA PHE A 286 -0.35 -20.22 -33.38
C PHE A 286 -1.68 -19.47 -33.34
N SER A 287 -2.70 -20.10 -32.76
CA SER A 287 -4.03 -19.51 -32.58
C SER A 287 -4.49 -19.69 -31.14
N LEU A 288 -4.47 -18.62 -30.36
CA LEU A 288 -4.74 -18.64 -28.91
C LEU A 288 -6.10 -18.04 -28.56
N PRO A 289 -6.87 -18.65 -27.63
CA PRO A 289 -8.14 -18.10 -27.17
C PRO A 289 -7.89 -16.90 -26.25
N VAL A 290 -8.24 -15.69 -26.71
CA VAL A 290 -7.97 -14.43 -26.02
C VAL A 290 -9.27 -13.67 -25.76
N THR A 291 -9.31 -12.95 -24.66
CA THR A 291 -10.28 -11.90 -24.39
C THR A 291 -9.53 -10.61 -24.12
N VAL A 292 -9.90 -9.55 -24.81
CA VAL A 292 -9.43 -8.19 -24.54
C VAL A 292 -10.56 -7.42 -23.87
N ILE A 293 -10.30 -6.85 -22.70
CA ILE A 293 -11.25 -6.03 -21.95
C ILE A 293 -10.69 -4.63 -21.90
N ARG A 294 -11.39 -3.66 -22.51
CA ARG A 294 -11.03 -2.25 -22.49
C ARG A 294 -11.90 -1.55 -21.47
N GLY A 295 -11.34 -1.15 -20.34
CA GLY A 295 -12.05 -0.40 -19.31
C GLY A 295 -12.62 0.90 -19.85
N LYS A 296 -13.60 1.46 -19.15
CA LYS A 296 -14.22 2.74 -19.50
C LYS A 296 -13.24 3.90 -19.42
N ASN A 297 -12.33 3.85 -18.44
CA ASN A 297 -11.38 4.91 -18.14
C ASN A 297 -9.98 4.58 -18.64
N PRO A 298 -9.16 5.59 -18.97
CA PRO A 298 -7.75 5.42 -19.25
C PRO A 298 -7.01 4.66 -18.15
N GLY A 299 -5.97 3.93 -18.50
CA GLY A 299 -5.14 3.21 -17.55
C GLY A 299 -4.13 2.30 -18.24
N LYS A 300 -3.42 1.54 -17.45
CA LYS A 300 -2.36 0.62 -17.86
C LYS A 300 -2.89 -0.67 -18.46
N THR A 301 -2.02 -1.40 -19.16
CA THR A 301 -2.34 -2.71 -19.76
C THR A 301 -1.79 -3.82 -18.88
N VAL A 302 -2.65 -4.78 -18.51
CA VAL A 302 -2.27 -6.00 -17.79
C VAL A 302 -2.45 -7.19 -18.70
N LEU A 303 -1.39 -7.96 -18.90
CA LEU A 303 -1.44 -9.27 -19.53
C LEU A 303 -1.67 -10.34 -18.45
N ILE A 304 -2.63 -11.20 -18.66
CA ILE A 304 -2.89 -12.38 -17.82
C ILE A 304 -2.84 -13.61 -18.72
N THR A 305 -1.98 -14.56 -18.39
CA THR A 305 -1.88 -15.84 -19.10
C THR A 305 -2.25 -17.00 -18.21
N ALA A 306 -2.80 -18.04 -18.83
CA ALA A 306 -3.02 -19.34 -18.22
C ALA A 306 -2.69 -20.45 -19.23
N GLY A 307 -2.47 -21.66 -18.75
CA GLY A 307 -2.18 -22.80 -19.59
C GLY A 307 -0.88 -22.70 -20.38
N ILE A 308 0.16 -22.07 -19.80
CA ILE A 308 1.55 -22.26 -20.21
C ILE A 308 1.88 -23.74 -20.02
N HIS A 309 1.48 -24.32 -18.89
CA HIS A 309 1.39 -25.75 -18.71
C HIS A 309 -0.07 -26.19 -18.94
N PRO A 310 -0.31 -27.05 -19.90
CA PRO A 310 -1.67 -27.39 -20.36
C PRO A 310 -2.47 -28.25 -19.38
N GLY A 311 -1.83 -28.92 -18.41
CA GLY A 311 -2.47 -29.72 -17.36
C GLY A 311 -2.94 -28.92 -16.14
N GLU A 312 -2.68 -27.64 -16.08
CA GLU A 312 -2.94 -26.78 -14.95
C GLU A 312 -4.32 -26.10 -15.05
N TYR A 313 -5.35 -26.81 -14.70
CA TYR A 313 -6.73 -26.45 -15.04
C TYR A 313 -7.33 -25.33 -14.19
N VAL A 314 -6.88 -25.09 -12.95
CA VAL A 314 -7.39 -24.01 -12.10
C VAL A 314 -7.10 -22.64 -12.73
N GLY A 315 -5.86 -22.43 -13.23
CA GLY A 315 -5.47 -21.22 -13.94
C GLY A 315 -6.31 -21.00 -15.21
N ILE A 316 -6.47 -22.05 -16.02
CA ILE A 316 -7.24 -22.02 -17.27
C ILE A 316 -8.70 -21.66 -17.00
N GLN A 317 -9.36 -22.36 -16.08
CA GLN A 317 -10.76 -22.11 -15.75
C GLN A 317 -10.96 -20.73 -15.15
N SER A 318 -10.02 -20.27 -14.31
CA SER A 318 -10.04 -18.93 -13.75
C SER A 318 -9.97 -17.86 -14.84
N ALA A 319 -9.11 -18.02 -15.84
CA ALA A 319 -9.01 -17.08 -16.96
C ALA A 319 -10.29 -17.08 -17.82
N VAL A 320 -10.92 -18.25 -18.03
CA VAL A 320 -12.20 -18.36 -18.72
C VAL A 320 -13.29 -17.58 -18.00
N GLU A 321 -13.43 -17.76 -16.68
CA GLU A 321 -14.47 -17.10 -15.89
C GLU A 321 -14.18 -15.60 -15.69
N LEU A 322 -12.93 -15.19 -15.46
CA LEU A 322 -12.54 -13.77 -15.34
C LEU A 322 -12.89 -12.97 -16.58
N ALA A 323 -12.81 -13.59 -17.76
CA ALA A 323 -13.17 -12.97 -19.04
C ALA A 323 -14.60 -12.42 -19.06
N GLU A 324 -15.52 -13.06 -18.33
CA GLU A 324 -16.93 -12.63 -18.20
C GLU A 324 -17.15 -11.81 -16.91
N ASP A 325 -16.50 -12.19 -15.82
CA ASP A 325 -16.77 -11.67 -14.49
C ASP A 325 -16.22 -10.26 -14.22
N LEU A 326 -15.19 -9.80 -14.96
CA LEU A 326 -14.64 -8.47 -14.81
C LEU A 326 -15.62 -7.43 -15.36
N ASN A 327 -16.16 -6.58 -14.48
CA ASN A 327 -17.09 -5.54 -14.87
C ASN A 327 -16.36 -4.37 -15.54
N VAL A 328 -16.57 -4.18 -16.84
CA VAL A 328 -15.91 -3.13 -17.66
C VAL A 328 -16.17 -1.71 -17.16
N GLU A 329 -17.32 -1.44 -16.54
CA GLU A 329 -17.68 -0.14 -15.96
C GLU A 329 -16.82 0.23 -14.74
N LYS A 330 -16.24 -0.80 -14.10
CA LYS A 330 -15.35 -0.66 -12.94
C LYS A 330 -13.86 -0.76 -13.30
N MET A 331 -13.55 -0.69 -14.59
CA MET A 331 -12.19 -0.87 -15.08
C MET A 331 -11.60 0.42 -15.63
N SER A 332 -10.32 0.60 -15.32
CA SER A 332 -9.43 1.55 -15.97
C SER A 332 -8.32 0.78 -16.66
N GLY A 333 -7.94 1.19 -17.89
CA GLY A 333 -6.90 0.47 -18.62
C GLY A 333 -7.42 -0.72 -19.43
N THR A 334 -6.51 -1.63 -19.76
CA THR A 334 -6.79 -2.80 -20.60
C THR A 334 -6.34 -4.07 -19.90
N VAL A 335 -7.16 -5.11 -19.97
CA VAL A 335 -6.77 -6.46 -19.56
C VAL A 335 -6.80 -7.38 -20.78
N ILE A 336 -5.67 -8.02 -21.05
CA ILE A 336 -5.52 -9.05 -22.08
C ILE A 336 -5.47 -10.39 -21.35
N LEU A 337 -6.47 -11.23 -21.58
CA LEU A 337 -6.60 -12.57 -20.99
C LEU A 337 -6.32 -13.63 -22.06
N VAL A 338 -5.21 -14.35 -21.94
CA VAL A 338 -4.92 -15.55 -22.75
C VAL A 338 -5.34 -16.77 -21.94
N LYS A 339 -6.41 -17.42 -22.39
CA LYS A 339 -7.04 -18.51 -21.61
C LYS A 339 -6.21 -19.79 -21.59
N VAL A 340 -5.55 -20.11 -22.71
CA VAL A 340 -4.65 -21.27 -22.84
C VAL A 340 -3.52 -20.91 -23.80
N VAL A 341 -2.30 -20.78 -23.29
CA VAL A 341 -1.12 -20.48 -24.12
C VAL A 341 -0.70 -21.72 -24.92
N CYS A 342 -0.54 -22.86 -24.27
CA CYS A 342 -0.14 -24.12 -24.92
C CYS A 342 -1.37 -24.91 -25.39
N ARG A 343 -2.21 -24.28 -26.24
CA ARG A 343 -3.52 -24.78 -26.63
C ARG A 343 -3.48 -26.17 -27.28
N GLU A 344 -2.55 -26.43 -28.18
CA GLU A 344 -2.50 -27.72 -28.89
C GLU A 344 -2.21 -28.89 -27.93
N ALA A 345 -1.33 -28.68 -26.94
CA ALA A 345 -1.03 -29.66 -25.90
C ALA A 345 -2.25 -29.87 -24.98
N PHE A 346 -2.97 -28.79 -24.64
CA PHE A 346 -4.21 -28.85 -23.87
C PHE A 346 -5.28 -29.70 -24.57
N GLU A 347 -5.54 -29.45 -25.87
CA GLU A 347 -6.50 -30.20 -26.67
C GLU A 347 -6.08 -31.68 -26.87
N ALA A 348 -4.75 -31.93 -26.89
CA ALA A 348 -4.19 -33.27 -26.95
C ALA A 348 -4.11 -34.00 -25.59
N ARG A 349 -4.58 -33.37 -24.47
CA ARG A 349 -4.48 -33.88 -23.11
C ARG A 349 -3.07 -34.29 -22.72
N LYS A 350 -2.09 -33.47 -23.10
CA LYS A 350 -0.69 -33.62 -22.68
C LYS A 350 -0.50 -32.84 -21.38
N GLY A 351 0.26 -33.39 -20.43
CA GLY A 351 0.62 -32.71 -19.18
C GLY A 351 1.56 -31.52 -19.38
N SER A 352 2.27 -31.11 -18.32
CA SER A 352 3.13 -29.91 -18.31
C SER A 352 4.28 -29.95 -19.30
N THR A 353 4.67 -31.11 -19.76
CA THR A 353 5.80 -31.33 -20.63
C THR A 353 5.42 -32.18 -21.81
N ASP A 354 5.89 -31.77 -22.95
CA ASP A 354 6.04 -32.55 -24.15
C ASP A 354 4.98 -32.45 -25.23
N MET A 355 5.21 -31.50 -26.08
CA MET A 355 5.03 -31.64 -27.50
C MET A 355 6.33 -32.26 -28.03
N ALA A 356 6.44 -33.54 -27.87
CA ALA A 356 7.39 -34.53 -28.42
C ALA A 356 8.87 -34.18 -28.69
N GLU A 357 9.30 -32.92 -28.74
CA GLU A 357 10.68 -32.50 -29.05
C GLU A 357 11.18 -31.23 -28.36
N SER A 358 10.35 -30.52 -27.59
CA SER A 358 10.69 -29.14 -27.18
C SER A 358 10.78 -28.88 -25.68
N GLY A 359 10.36 -29.82 -24.82
CA GLY A 359 10.44 -29.67 -23.37
C GLY A 359 9.38 -28.72 -22.76
N ASN A 360 9.66 -28.19 -21.60
CA ASN A 360 8.76 -27.33 -20.83
C ASN A 360 8.78 -25.89 -21.36
N LEU A 361 7.61 -25.38 -21.83
CA LEU A 361 7.47 -24.01 -22.35
C LEU A 361 7.95 -22.96 -21.34
N ASN A 362 7.67 -23.14 -20.04
CA ASN A 362 8.07 -22.21 -18.98
C ASN A 362 9.57 -22.32 -18.61
N ARG A 363 10.39 -22.88 -19.49
CA ARG A 363 11.86 -22.88 -19.44
C ARG A 363 12.47 -22.30 -20.70
N LEU A 364 11.64 -21.85 -21.66
CA LEU A 364 12.08 -21.45 -22.99
C LEU A 364 12.01 -19.94 -23.25
N PHE A 365 11.39 -19.15 -22.38
CA PHE A 365 11.31 -17.69 -22.56
C PHE A 365 12.68 -17.00 -22.51
N PRO A 366 13.00 -16.09 -23.48
CA PRO A 366 12.12 -15.42 -24.44
C PRO A 366 11.80 -16.22 -25.72
N GLY A 367 12.29 -17.42 -25.89
CA GLY A 367 12.12 -18.18 -27.11
C GLY A 367 13.07 -17.77 -28.22
N LYS A 368 12.81 -18.29 -29.42
CA LYS A 368 13.60 -18.01 -30.65
C LYS A 368 12.68 -17.99 -31.87
N LYS A 369 12.81 -16.94 -32.72
CA LYS A 369 12.04 -16.79 -33.94
C LYS A 369 12.18 -18.00 -34.90
N GLU A 370 13.40 -18.51 -35.06
CA GLU A 370 13.74 -19.65 -35.89
C GLU A 370 14.01 -20.92 -35.05
N GLY A 371 13.36 -21.02 -33.90
CA GLY A 371 13.52 -22.15 -32.98
C GLY A 371 12.61 -23.34 -33.28
N LYS A 372 12.57 -24.29 -32.34
CA LYS A 372 11.57 -25.35 -32.30
C LYS A 372 10.18 -24.76 -31.98
N LYS A 373 9.12 -25.53 -32.14
CA LYS A 373 7.74 -25.06 -32.03
C LYS A 373 7.45 -24.29 -30.73
N LEU A 374 7.86 -24.83 -29.57
CA LEU A 374 7.64 -24.13 -28.28
C LEU A 374 8.56 -22.91 -28.12
N GLU A 375 9.79 -22.92 -28.66
CA GLU A 375 10.64 -21.72 -28.68
C GLU A 375 10.03 -20.60 -29.54
N LYS A 376 9.40 -20.94 -30.68
CA LYS A 376 8.66 -19.97 -31.50
C LYS A 376 7.40 -19.45 -30.79
N LEU A 377 6.66 -20.32 -30.08
CA LEU A 377 5.51 -19.90 -29.29
C LEU A 377 5.92 -18.93 -28.17
N ALA A 378 6.98 -19.26 -27.41
CA ALA A 378 7.52 -18.35 -26.40
C ALA A 378 7.91 -17.00 -27.00
N PHE A 379 8.61 -16.99 -28.14
CA PHE A 379 9.00 -15.79 -28.86
C PHE A 379 7.79 -14.95 -29.29
N ALA A 380 6.75 -15.58 -29.84
CA ALA A 380 5.52 -14.91 -30.26
C ALA A 380 4.76 -14.31 -29.06
N VAL A 381 4.67 -15.03 -27.92
CA VAL A 381 4.07 -14.50 -26.67
C VAL A 381 4.82 -13.28 -26.16
N VAL A 382 6.14 -13.29 -26.21
CA VAL A 382 6.96 -12.14 -25.80
C VAL A 382 6.70 -10.95 -26.71
N THR A 383 6.92 -11.08 -28.00
CA THR A 383 6.94 -9.96 -28.93
C THR A 383 5.54 -9.41 -29.25
N GLU A 384 4.52 -10.25 -29.22
CA GLU A 384 3.17 -9.86 -29.63
C GLU A 384 2.21 -9.60 -28.47
N LEU A 385 2.58 -10.03 -27.23
CA LEU A 385 1.76 -9.86 -26.02
C LEU A 385 2.51 -9.17 -24.89
N GLN A 386 3.65 -9.73 -24.38
CA GLN A 386 4.33 -9.16 -23.22
C GLN A 386 4.83 -7.74 -23.48
N GLU A 387 5.42 -7.45 -24.63
CA GLU A 387 5.90 -6.11 -25.00
C GLU A 387 4.79 -5.02 -25.05
N LYS A 388 3.51 -5.43 -25.05
CA LYS A 388 2.36 -4.52 -25.01
C LYS A 388 1.77 -4.33 -23.61
N ALA A 389 2.33 -4.98 -22.61
CA ALA A 389 1.83 -4.97 -21.25
C ALA A 389 2.68 -4.09 -20.33
N ASP A 390 2.04 -3.39 -19.41
CA ASP A 390 2.70 -2.69 -18.31
C ASP A 390 2.90 -3.61 -17.09
N TYR A 391 2.06 -4.65 -16.95
CA TYR A 391 2.10 -5.64 -15.85
C TYR A 391 1.76 -7.02 -16.37
N TYR A 392 2.27 -8.04 -15.71
CA TYR A 392 2.04 -9.43 -16.11
C TYR A 392 1.65 -10.32 -14.94
N ILE A 393 0.64 -11.15 -15.13
CA ILE A 393 0.15 -12.14 -14.17
C ILE A 393 0.08 -13.49 -14.88
N ASP A 394 0.78 -14.50 -14.36
CA ASP A 394 0.79 -15.85 -14.88
C ASP A 394 0.01 -16.78 -13.93
N LEU A 395 -0.96 -17.52 -14.45
CA LEU A 395 -1.85 -18.36 -13.65
C LEU A 395 -1.46 -19.83 -13.83
N HIS A 396 -1.00 -20.43 -12.74
CA HIS A 396 -0.54 -21.80 -12.66
C HIS A 396 -1.30 -22.60 -11.60
N SER A 397 -1.14 -23.91 -11.62
CA SER A 397 -1.55 -24.87 -10.60
C SER A 397 -0.68 -26.13 -10.70
N GLY A 398 -0.74 -27.04 -9.72
CA GLY A 398 -0.04 -28.32 -9.85
C GLY A 398 -0.61 -29.15 -10.99
N ASP A 399 0.28 -29.74 -11.79
CA ASP A 399 -0.09 -30.64 -12.89
C ASP A 399 -0.51 -32.04 -12.42
N ASP A 400 -0.55 -33.05 -13.32
CA ASP A 400 -1.15 -34.37 -13.11
C ASP A 400 -0.86 -35.05 -11.76
N TYR A 401 0.35 -34.88 -11.22
CA TYR A 401 0.79 -35.55 -9.98
C TYR A 401 1.35 -34.57 -8.95
N GLU A 402 1.16 -33.29 -9.12
CA GLU A 402 1.78 -32.27 -8.29
C GLU A 402 0.80 -31.78 -7.22
N GLU A 403 1.10 -32.13 -5.96
CA GLU A 403 0.45 -31.59 -4.76
C GLU A 403 1.19 -30.32 -4.37
N LEU A 404 0.49 -29.19 -4.25
CA LEU A 404 1.11 -27.94 -3.81
C LEU A 404 0.33 -27.24 -2.68
N ALA A 405 1.03 -26.52 -1.83
CA ALA A 405 0.47 -25.47 -1.02
C ALA A 405 0.15 -24.27 -1.94
N SER A 406 -0.93 -23.53 -1.68
CA SER A 406 -1.16 -22.32 -2.46
C SER A 406 -0.10 -21.26 -2.13
N TYR A 407 0.58 -20.70 -3.14
CA TYR A 407 1.61 -19.66 -2.97
C TYR A 407 1.73 -18.79 -4.23
N VAL A 408 2.55 -17.75 -4.16
CA VAL A 408 2.81 -16.85 -5.28
C VAL A 408 4.31 -16.64 -5.46
N TYR A 409 4.80 -16.76 -6.70
CA TYR A 409 6.13 -16.28 -7.08
C TYR A 409 6.10 -14.82 -7.48
N TYR A 410 7.13 -14.07 -7.12
CA TYR A 410 7.42 -12.77 -7.71
C TYR A 410 8.86 -12.73 -8.24
N ALA A 411 9.07 -11.95 -9.28
CA ALA A 411 10.37 -11.87 -9.91
C ALA A 411 11.38 -11.10 -9.05
N GLY A 412 12.56 -11.67 -8.80
CA GLY A 412 13.63 -11.08 -7.99
C GLY A 412 14.82 -10.58 -8.79
N ARG A 413 14.92 -10.94 -10.09
CA ARG A 413 16.04 -10.58 -10.97
C ARG A 413 15.61 -9.56 -12.03
N ALA A 414 15.35 -8.32 -11.59
CA ALA A 414 15.02 -7.18 -12.44
C ALA A 414 15.60 -5.90 -11.81
N ASP A 415 15.29 -4.73 -12.38
CA ASP A 415 15.60 -3.46 -11.70
C ASP A 415 14.81 -3.33 -10.40
N ALA A 416 15.31 -2.54 -9.45
CA ALA A 416 14.77 -2.44 -8.10
C ALA A 416 13.28 -2.06 -8.07
N ARG A 417 12.83 -1.16 -8.96
CA ARG A 417 11.43 -0.74 -9.03
C ARG A 417 10.52 -1.88 -9.50
N THR A 418 10.95 -2.60 -10.52
CA THR A 418 10.21 -3.76 -11.05
C THR A 418 10.08 -4.85 -10.00
N VAL A 419 11.16 -5.16 -9.26
CA VAL A 419 11.13 -6.13 -8.14
C VAL A 419 10.18 -5.66 -7.04
N GLU A 420 10.25 -4.41 -6.63
CA GLU A 420 9.40 -3.84 -5.58
C GLU A 420 7.92 -3.92 -5.94
N ILE A 421 7.54 -3.52 -7.17
CA ILE A 421 6.15 -3.61 -7.63
C ILE A 421 5.70 -5.06 -7.70
N SER A 422 6.52 -5.97 -8.25
CA SER A 422 6.22 -7.41 -8.31
C SER A 422 6.00 -8.01 -6.91
N ARG A 423 6.83 -7.62 -5.94
CA ARG A 423 6.68 -8.02 -4.53
C ARG A 423 5.36 -7.50 -3.94
N HIS A 424 5.02 -6.24 -4.18
CA HIS A 424 3.75 -5.68 -3.73
C HIS A 424 2.53 -6.33 -4.41
N MET A 425 2.62 -6.70 -5.69
CA MET A 425 1.59 -7.50 -6.37
C MET A 425 1.41 -8.86 -5.67
N ALA A 426 2.49 -9.56 -5.35
CA ALA A 426 2.46 -10.83 -4.63
C ALA A 426 1.84 -10.70 -3.24
N GLN A 427 2.13 -9.63 -2.52
CA GLN A 427 1.53 -9.32 -1.22
C GLN A 427 0.01 -9.10 -1.27
N GLN A 428 -0.58 -8.87 -2.45
CA GLN A 428 -2.04 -8.76 -2.60
C GLN A 428 -2.76 -10.10 -2.67
N VAL A 429 -2.05 -11.20 -2.88
CA VAL A 429 -2.62 -12.54 -3.07
C VAL A 429 -3.02 -13.16 -1.73
N ASP A 430 -4.18 -13.84 -1.67
CA ASP A 430 -4.69 -14.49 -0.46
C ASP A 430 -4.14 -15.92 -0.32
N VAL A 431 -2.84 -16.04 -0.19
CA VAL A 431 -2.11 -17.32 -0.02
C VAL A 431 -1.19 -17.24 1.20
N PRO A 432 -0.83 -18.37 1.83
CA PRO A 432 0.04 -18.37 3.01
C PRO A 432 1.49 -17.98 2.70
N TYR A 433 1.99 -18.21 1.49
CA TYR A 433 3.41 -18.05 1.16
C TYR A 433 3.65 -17.27 -0.12
N MET A 434 4.77 -16.55 -0.17
CA MET A 434 5.32 -15.96 -1.39
C MET A 434 6.81 -16.29 -1.52
N VAL A 435 7.28 -16.42 -2.74
CA VAL A 435 8.66 -16.81 -3.07
C VAL A 435 9.27 -15.81 -4.03
N GLN A 436 10.44 -15.29 -3.67
CA GLN A 436 11.25 -14.51 -4.61
C GLN A 436 11.99 -15.45 -5.56
N SER A 437 11.79 -15.27 -6.86
CA SER A 437 12.50 -16.05 -7.86
C SER A 437 13.84 -15.41 -8.21
N ASP A 438 14.90 -16.20 -8.17
CA ASP A 438 16.26 -15.80 -8.56
C ASP A 438 16.58 -16.08 -10.04
N VAL A 439 15.60 -16.45 -10.84
CA VAL A 439 15.75 -16.76 -12.26
C VAL A 439 15.50 -15.50 -13.10
N VAL A 440 16.36 -15.25 -14.10
CA VAL A 440 16.27 -14.09 -15.01
C VAL A 440 15.42 -14.38 -16.25
N SER A 441 15.51 -15.61 -16.77
CA SER A 441 14.89 -16.03 -18.04
C SER A 441 14.48 -17.50 -17.98
N GLY A 442 13.81 -17.98 -19.01
CA GLY A 442 13.22 -19.32 -19.05
C GLY A 442 11.75 -19.31 -18.65
N GLY A 443 11.38 -18.79 -17.49
CA GLY A 443 9.99 -18.58 -17.11
C GLY A 443 9.40 -17.33 -17.75
N ALA A 444 8.12 -17.36 -18.09
CA ALA A 444 7.43 -16.26 -18.76
C ALA A 444 7.43 -14.99 -17.92
N TYR A 445 7.05 -15.08 -16.63
CA TYR A 445 7.02 -13.93 -15.73
C TYR A 445 8.43 -13.42 -15.36
N ASN A 446 9.42 -14.31 -15.26
CA ASN A 446 10.80 -13.92 -15.00
C ASN A 446 11.36 -13.07 -16.15
N TYR A 447 11.15 -13.54 -17.39
CA TYR A 447 11.60 -12.79 -18.54
C TYR A 447 10.89 -11.44 -18.66
N ALA A 448 9.56 -11.39 -18.50
CA ALA A 448 8.81 -10.13 -18.51
C ALA A 448 9.39 -9.12 -17.49
N ALA A 449 9.67 -9.56 -16.26
CA ALA A 449 10.28 -8.69 -15.25
C ALA A 449 11.68 -8.22 -15.64
N SER A 450 12.50 -9.07 -16.25
CA SER A 450 13.84 -8.68 -16.74
C SER A 450 13.78 -7.58 -17.80
N GLN A 451 12.63 -7.41 -18.47
CA GLN A 451 12.35 -6.34 -19.44
C GLN A 451 11.67 -5.11 -18.79
N GLY A 452 11.58 -5.05 -17.46
CA GLY A 452 10.96 -3.95 -16.74
C GLY A 452 9.43 -4.04 -16.60
N ILE A 453 8.83 -5.20 -16.84
CA ILE A 453 7.39 -5.46 -16.69
C ILE A 453 7.16 -6.18 -15.34
N PRO A 454 6.68 -5.49 -14.29
CA PRO A 454 6.42 -6.13 -13.00
C PRO A 454 5.48 -7.30 -13.14
N SER A 455 5.84 -8.44 -12.53
CA SER A 455 5.17 -9.71 -12.82
C SER A 455 5.15 -10.67 -11.63
N VAL A 456 4.08 -11.46 -11.59
CA VAL A 456 3.87 -12.53 -10.59
C VAL A 456 3.37 -13.80 -11.28
N LEU A 457 3.61 -14.95 -10.61
CA LEU A 457 3.04 -16.23 -10.99
C LEU A 457 2.29 -16.80 -9.79
N LEU A 458 1.00 -17.09 -9.97
CA LEU A 458 0.11 -17.61 -8.93
C LEU A 458 0.02 -19.13 -9.03
N GLU A 459 0.21 -19.83 -7.93
CA GLU A 459 0.08 -21.29 -7.80
C GLU A 459 -1.10 -21.65 -6.90
N ARG A 460 -2.14 -22.29 -7.45
CA ARG A 460 -3.31 -22.74 -6.69
C ARG A 460 -3.88 -24.04 -7.23
N GLY A 461 -4.30 -24.92 -6.33
CA GLY A 461 -4.81 -26.25 -6.68
C GLY A 461 -3.71 -27.17 -7.16
N GLY A 462 -4.03 -28.37 -7.61
CA GLY A 462 -3.01 -29.34 -8.04
C GLY A 462 -3.61 -30.67 -8.50
N MET A 463 -2.76 -31.66 -8.75
CA MET A 463 -3.16 -33.00 -9.14
C MET A 463 -3.88 -33.07 -10.50
N GLY A 464 -3.58 -32.15 -11.42
CA GLY A 464 -4.26 -32.05 -12.70
C GLY A 464 -5.79 -31.92 -12.59
N CYS A 465 -6.27 -31.34 -11.51
CA CYS A 465 -7.69 -31.17 -11.22
C CYS A 465 -8.05 -29.70 -11.02
N TRP A 466 -9.33 -29.41 -11.07
CA TRP A 466 -9.84 -28.10 -10.68
C TRP A 466 -11.14 -28.26 -9.87
N ASP A 467 -11.38 -27.33 -8.99
CA ASP A 467 -12.62 -27.19 -8.27
C ASP A 467 -13.08 -25.73 -8.19
N ALA A 468 -14.34 -25.53 -7.87
CA ALA A 468 -14.94 -24.20 -7.85
C ALA A 468 -14.42 -23.30 -6.74
N GLU A 469 -13.82 -23.82 -5.67
CA GLU A 469 -13.27 -23.05 -4.56
C GLU A 469 -11.93 -22.45 -4.93
N GLU A 470 -11.02 -23.25 -5.49
CA GLU A 470 -9.72 -22.77 -5.97
C GLU A 470 -9.87 -21.78 -7.12
N VAL A 471 -10.79 -22.02 -8.05
CA VAL A 471 -11.11 -21.06 -9.13
C VAL A 471 -11.65 -19.74 -8.56
N ARG A 472 -12.57 -19.78 -7.59
CA ARG A 472 -13.06 -18.55 -6.92
C ARG A 472 -11.94 -17.82 -6.21
N SER A 473 -11.04 -18.53 -5.56
CA SER A 473 -9.90 -17.98 -4.83
C SER A 473 -8.91 -17.32 -5.81
N MET A 474 -8.51 -18.00 -6.88
CA MET A 474 -7.62 -17.42 -7.89
C MET A 474 -8.23 -16.17 -8.55
N LYS A 475 -9.52 -16.19 -8.89
CA LYS A 475 -10.20 -15.00 -9.42
C LYS A 475 -10.24 -13.84 -8.44
N ARG A 476 -10.38 -14.11 -7.14
CA ARG A 476 -10.30 -13.09 -6.08
C ARG A 476 -8.90 -12.48 -6.02
N ASP A 477 -7.87 -13.30 -6.09
CA ASP A 477 -6.48 -12.87 -6.08
C ASP A 477 -6.15 -11.95 -7.26
N VAL A 478 -6.52 -12.36 -8.47
CA VAL A 478 -6.35 -11.53 -9.67
C VAL A 478 -7.06 -10.18 -9.50
N ARG A 479 -8.33 -10.16 -9.04
CA ARG A 479 -9.05 -8.90 -8.80
C ARG A 479 -8.38 -8.04 -7.75
N THR A 480 -7.74 -8.63 -6.75
CA THR A 480 -7.05 -7.88 -5.70
C THR A 480 -5.75 -7.27 -6.24
N ILE A 481 -5.01 -7.98 -7.08
CA ILE A 481 -3.87 -7.42 -7.80
C ILE A 481 -4.32 -6.28 -8.73
N LEU A 482 -5.38 -6.50 -9.53
CA LEU A 482 -5.89 -5.46 -10.43
C LEU A 482 -6.34 -4.19 -9.68
N ARG A 483 -6.90 -4.33 -8.47
CA ARG A 483 -7.23 -3.17 -7.61
C ARG A 483 -5.98 -2.45 -7.11
N TYR A 484 -4.98 -3.18 -6.66
CA TYR A 484 -3.70 -2.60 -6.24
C TYR A 484 -3.07 -1.78 -7.39
N LEU A 485 -3.14 -2.31 -8.62
CA LEU A 485 -2.63 -1.66 -9.82
C LEU A 485 -3.50 -0.48 -10.33
N GLY A 486 -4.63 -0.19 -9.68
CA GLY A 486 -5.57 0.85 -10.13
C GLY A 486 -6.36 0.49 -11.41
N ILE A 487 -6.39 -0.79 -11.78
CA ILE A 487 -7.08 -1.28 -13.00
C ILE A 487 -8.55 -1.62 -12.73
N TYR A 488 -8.89 -2.04 -11.52
CA TYR A 488 -10.23 -2.48 -11.16
C TYR A 488 -10.74 -1.78 -9.90
N ASP A 489 -11.88 -1.10 -9.99
CA ASP A 489 -12.56 -0.52 -8.84
C ASP A 489 -13.60 -1.49 -8.31
N GLY A 490 -13.47 -1.88 -7.06
CA GLY A 490 -14.36 -2.82 -6.42
C GLY A 490 -14.13 -2.91 -4.92
N HIS A 491 -15.08 -3.48 -4.20
CA HIS A 491 -14.94 -3.66 -2.76
C HIS A 491 -13.72 -4.51 -2.43
N LYS A 492 -12.98 -4.13 -1.36
CA LYS A 492 -11.93 -4.98 -0.79
C LYS A 492 -12.60 -6.28 -0.33
N SER A 493 -12.12 -7.43 -0.81
CA SER A 493 -12.52 -8.72 -0.30
C SER A 493 -11.73 -9.07 0.94
N TYR A 494 -12.35 -9.76 1.88
CA TYR A 494 -11.65 -10.36 3.01
C TYR A 494 -10.56 -11.30 2.50
N ARG A 495 -9.37 -11.22 3.11
CA ARG A 495 -8.25 -12.16 2.87
C ARG A 495 -8.04 -13.00 4.11
N LYS A 496 -7.87 -14.29 3.91
CA LYS A 496 -7.55 -15.24 4.98
C LYS A 496 -6.06 -15.22 5.31
N TYR A 497 -5.23 -15.00 4.29
CA TYR A 497 -3.78 -15.03 4.41
C TYR A 497 -3.14 -13.72 3.95
N TYR A 498 -1.94 -13.49 4.48
CA TYR A 498 -0.99 -12.50 4.05
C TYR A 498 0.32 -13.23 3.82
N PRO A 499 0.83 -13.30 2.58
CA PRO A 499 1.92 -14.20 2.25
C PRO A 499 3.17 -13.95 3.08
N LEU A 500 3.67 -15.00 3.74
CA LEU A 500 5.00 -15.01 4.35
C LEU A 500 6.03 -15.33 3.29
N GLU A 501 7.16 -14.64 3.31
CA GLU A 501 8.23 -14.87 2.35
C GLU A 501 8.95 -16.17 2.68
N VAL A 502 9.11 -17.05 1.70
CA VAL A 502 9.88 -18.28 1.80
C VAL A 502 11.20 -18.08 1.07
N LYS A 503 12.31 -18.28 1.79
CA LYS A 503 13.68 -18.12 1.32
C LYS A 503 14.41 -19.45 1.29
N ASN A 504 15.59 -19.46 0.68
CA ASN A 504 16.46 -20.64 0.60
C ASN A 504 15.71 -21.87 0.07
N VAL A 505 14.89 -21.64 -0.97
CA VAL A 505 14.08 -22.71 -1.56
C VAL A 505 14.97 -23.79 -2.16
N GLN A 506 14.71 -25.04 -1.78
CA GLN A 506 15.37 -26.23 -2.29
C GLN A 506 14.44 -26.94 -3.26
N TYR A 507 14.92 -27.13 -4.48
CA TYR A 507 14.28 -27.94 -5.53
C TYR A 507 15.01 -29.27 -5.54
N GLN A 508 14.43 -30.30 -4.93
CA GLN A 508 15.08 -31.60 -4.82
C GLN A 508 14.50 -32.55 -5.84
N ASP A 509 15.34 -32.95 -6.77
CA ASP A 509 15.08 -33.99 -7.75
C ASP A 509 15.48 -35.37 -7.18
N ALA A 510 14.88 -36.44 -7.68
CA ALA A 510 15.21 -37.81 -7.26
C ALA A 510 16.61 -38.22 -7.73
N SER A 511 17.44 -38.77 -6.82
CA SER A 511 18.77 -39.25 -7.17
C SER A 511 18.73 -40.62 -7.89
N TYR A 512 17.62 -41.34 -7.77
CA TYR A 512 17.43 -42.69 -8.30
C TYR A 512 16.06 -42.86 -8.96
N ASN A 513 15.97 -43.76 -9.95
CA ASN A 513 14.69 -44.28 -10.38
C ASN A 513 14.12 -45.17 -9.25
N GLY A 514 12.87 -44.94 -8.85
CA GLY A 514 12.27 -45.70 -7.76
C GLY A 514 10.83 -45.32 -7.43
N LEU A 515 10.44 -45.70 -6.24
CA LEU A 515 9.13 -45.46 -5.66
C LEU A 515 9.25 -44.40 -4.56
N TRP A 516 8.50 -43.30 -4.67
CA TRP A 516 8.48 -42.18 -3.72
C TRP A 516 7.43 -42.39 -2.62
N TYR A 517 7.88 -42.30 -1.38
CA TYR A 517 7.05 -42.38 -0.18
C TYR A 517 7.20 -41.09 0.66
N PRO A 518 6.36 -40.08 0.43
CA PRO A 518 6.40 -38.85 1.23
C PRO A 518 5.90 -39.08 2.65
N GLU A 519 6.58 -38.53 3.65
CA GLU A 519 6.20 -38.52 5.07
C GLU A 519 5.44 -37.23 5.46
N LYS A 520 5.50 -36.21 4.64
CA LYS A 520 4.87 -34.91 4.83
C LYS A 520 3.97 -34.58 3.61
N LYS A 521 3.10 -33.58 3.74
CA LYS A 521 2.25 -33.05 2.65
C LYS A 521 2.69 -31.65 2.28
N ALA A 522 2.28 -31.17 1.11
CA ALA A 522 2.42 -29.77 0.76
C ALA A 522 1.67 -28.88 1.78
N GLY A 523 2.33 -27.82 2.25
CA GLY A 523 1.87 -26.96 3.32
C GLY A 523 2.26 -27.38 4.74
N ASP A 524 2.74 -28.61 4.94
CA ASP A 524 3.23 -29.04 6.26
C ASP A 524 4.51 -28.29 6.63
N LEU A 525 4.59 -27.89 7.91
CA LEU A 525 5.81 -27.38 8.52
C LEU A 525 6.70 -28.55 8.97
N PHE A 526 7.99 -28.30 8.96
CA PHE A 526 9.01 -29.26 9.40
C PHE A 526 10.15 -28.55 10.12
N GLU A 527 10.87 -29.29 10.95
CA GLU A 527 12.10 -28.84 11.61
C GLU A 527 13.33 -29.43 10.89
N SER A 528 14.48 -28.79 11.11
CA SER A 528 15.77 -29.29 10.63
C SER A 528 16.02 -30.70 11.10
N GLY A 529 16.34 -31.63 10.20
CA GLY A 529 16.54 -33.03 10.48
C GLY A 529 15.30 -33.91 10.33
N ASP A 530 14.12 -33.36 10.12
CA ASP A 530 12.91 -34.13 9.81
C ASP A 530 13.08 -34.89 8.49
N VAL A 531 12.59 -36.14 8.48
CA VAL A 531 12.49 -36.91 7.24
C VAL A 531 11.28 -36.45 6.45
N LEU A 532 11.50 -36.02 5.22
CA LEU A 532 10.46 -35.54 4.30
C LEU A 532 9.89 -36.70 3.46
N GLY A 533 10.64 -37.75 3.22
CA GLY A 533 10.23 -38.97 2.53
C GLY A 533 11.39 -39.87 2.11
N TYR A 534 11.06 -40.98 1.42
CA TYR A 534 11.99 -41.99 0.98
C TYR A 534 11.77 -42.35 -0.48
N VAL A 535 12.88 -42.60 -1.21
CA VAL A 535 12.84 -43.36 -2.48
C VAL A 535 13.25 -44.78 -2.22
N ARG A 536 12.45 -45.75 -2.68
CA ARG A 536 12.72 -47.21 -2.53
C ARG A 536 12.72 -47.90 -3.87
N ASP A 537 13.41 -49.00 -3.96
CA ASP A 537 13.33 -49.92 -5.11
C ASP A 537 12.04 -50.77 -5.07
N TYR A 538 11.86 -51.64 -6.08
CA TYR A 538 10.67 -52.51 -6.17
C TYR A 538 10.63 -53.62 -5.12
N GLU A 539 11.76 -53.94 -4.46
CA GLU A 539 11.86 -54.84 -3.33
C GLU A 539 11.64 -54.15 -1.98
N GLY A 540 11.42 -52.84 -1.99
CA GLY A 540 11.18 -52.01 -0.80
C GLY A 540 12.44 -51.56 -0.08
N LYS A 541 13.62 -51.78 -0.63
CA LYS A 541 14.89 -51.32 -0.09
C LYS A 541 15.02 -49.82 -0.32
N GLU A 542 15.44 -49.13 0.74
CA GLU A 542 15.68 -47.68 0.70
C GLU A 542 16.89 -47.37 -0.21
N LEU A 543 16.68 -46.49 -1.17
CA LEU A 543 17.68 -45.95 -2.09
C LEU A 543 18.10 -44.54 -1.67
N GLU A 544 17.15 -43.73 -1.17
CA GLU A 544 17.38 -42.35 -0.77
C GLU A 544 16.44 -41.96 0.40
N CYS A 545 16.97 -41.24 1.38
CA CYS A 545 16.21 -40.60 2.45
C CYS A 545 16.33 -39.09 2.28
N CYS A 546 15.19 -38.41 2.05
CA CYS A 546 15.12 -37.00 1.94
C CYS A 546 14.95 -36.36 3.33
N VAL A 547 15.94 -35.60 3.79
CA VAL A 547 15.99 -35.00 5.13
C VAL A 547 16.04 -33.45 4.99
N ALA A 548 15.25 -32.75 5.80
CA ALA A 548 15.22 -31.29 5.84
C ALA A 548 16.54 -30.71 6.38
N TYR A 549 17.10 -29.74 5.66
CA TYR A 549 18.34 -29.05 6.07
C TYR A 549 18.11 -27.88 7.04
N SER A 550 16.88 -27.39 7.14
CA SER A 550 16.47 -26.26 7.99
C SER A 550 15.00 -26.40 8.35
N ASP A 551 14.53 -25.64 9.30
CA ASP A 551 13.10 -25.49 9.55
C ASP A 551 12.44 -24.83 8.34
N GLY A 552 11.18 -25.20 8.03
CA GLY A 552 10.52 -24.62 6.86
C GLY A 552 9.13 -25.14 6.56
N VAL A 553 8.74 -25.00 5.28
CA VAL A 553 7.46 -25.47 4.73
C VAL A 553 7.65 -26.17 3.40
N ILE A 554 6.88 -27.21 3.16
CA ILE A 554 6.82 -27.88 1.85
C ILE A 554 5.91 -27.04 0.93
N LEU A 555 6.46 -26.54 -0.18
CA LEU A 555 5.72 -25.76 -1.16
C LEU A 555 4.96 -26.69 -2.11
N TYR A 556 5.64 -27.67 -2.69
CA TYR A 556 5.03 -28.69 -3.54
C TYR A 556 5.83 -29.98 -3.56
N GLN A 557 5.18 -31.09 -3.95
CA GLN A 557 5.81 -32.38 -4.15
C GLN A 557 5.04 -33.23 -5.15
N THR A 558 5.72 -34.20 -5.76
CA THR A 558 5.02 -35.19 -6.57
C THR A 558 4.23 -36.18 -5.71
N ARG A 559 3.03 -36.51 -6.15
CA ARG A 559 2.20 -37.62 -5.62
C ARG A 559 2.26 -38.86 -6.51
N SER A 560 3.02 -38.80 -7.59
CA SER A 560 3.34 -40.00 -8.35
C SER A 560 4.09 -40.98 -7.46
N LEU A 561 3.68 -42.23 -7.46
CA LEU A 561 4.45 -43.30 -6.80
C LEU A 561 5.81 -43.48 -7.48
N GLN A 562 5.86 -43.34 -8.82
CA GLN A 562 7.09 -43.42 -9.59
C GLN A 562 7.84 -42.10 -9.54
N VAL A 563 9.16 -42.15 -9.31
CA VAL A 563 10.08 -41.07 -9.59
C VAL A 563 11.21 -41.55 -10.50
N LEU A 564 11.64 -40.64 -11.37
CA LEU A 564 12.77 -40.90 -12.27
C LEU A 564 13.97 -40.10 -11.78
N GLN A 565 15.12 -40.63 -11.99
CA GLN A 565 16.37 -39.92 -11.71
C GLN A 565 16.39 -38.59 -12.42
N ASP A 566 16.82 -37.55 -11.74
CA ASP A 566 16.83 -36.14 -12.18
C ASP A 566 15.42 -35.58 -12.48
N GLY A 567 14.34 -36.24 -12.02
CA GLY A 567 12.98 -35.78 -12.08
C GLY A 567 12.55 -35.06 -10.79
N PRO A 568 11.65 -34.05 -10.86
CA PRO A 568 11.21 -33.26 -9.71
C PRO A 568 10.51 -34.15 -8.67
N MET A 569 10.88 -34.00 -7.42
CA MET A 569 10.36 -34.82 -6.32
C MET A 569 9.69 -33.96 -5.24
N ILE A 570 10.41 -33.04 -4.63
CA ILE A 570 9.90 -32.20 -3.55
C ILE A 570 10.58 -30.84 -3.54
N THR A 571 9.79 -29.78 -3.27
CA THR A 571 10.30 -28.44 -3.09
C THR A 571 9.86 -27.87 -1.76
N TYR A 572 10.80 -27.34 -1.02
CA TYR A 572 10.59 -26.77 0.31
C TYR A 572 11.49 -25.57 0.56
N GLY A 573 11.15 -24.74 1.56
CA GLY A 573 11.98 -23.59 1.88
C GLY A 573 11.73 -23.07 3.27
N GLN A 574 12.60 -22.14 3.70
CA GLN A 574 12.61 -21.55 5.02
C GLN A 574 11.67 -20.35 5.08
N ILE A 575 10.74 -20.32 6.03
CA ILE A 575 9.87 -19.17 6.24
C ILE A 575 10.70 -18.03 6.84
N SER A 576 10.70 -16.86 6.17
CA SER A 576 11.40 -15.67 6.63
C SER A 576 10.42 -14.68 7.25
N TYR A 577 10.75 -14.22 8.44
CA TYR A 577 10.05 -13.15 9.14
C TYR A 577 10.80 -11.81 9.09
N GLU A 578 11.92 -11.72 8.36
CA GLU A 578 12.81 -10.55 8.36
C GLU A 578 12.27 -9.33 7.62
N ASN A 579 11.43 -9.52 6.60
CA ASN A 579 10.81 -8.43 5.82
C ASN A 579 9.33 -8.26 6.19
N ASP A 580 8.96 -8.65 7.40
CA ASP A 580 7.62 -8.51 7.90
C ASP A 580 7.41 -7.09 8.43
N ASP A 581 6.87 -6.21 7.59
CA ASP A 581 6.52 -4.82 7.92
C ASP A 581 5.35 -4.73 8.93
N ARG A 582 4.69 -5.85 9.23
CA ARG A 582 3.58 -5.91 10.20
C ARG A 582 3.99 -5.39 11.57
N LYS A 583 5.19 -5.76 12.07
CA LYS A 583 5.68 -5.25 13.36
C LYS A 583 5.90 -3.74 13.36
N GLU A 584 6.44 -3.20 12.27
CA GLU A 584 6.60 -1.75 12.11
C GLU A 584 5.23 -1.07 12.05
N ARG A 585 4.29 -1.62 11.29
CA ARG A 585 2.92 -1.11 11.17
C ARG A 585 2.19 -1.15 12.52
N ILE A 586 2.31 -2.25 13.27
CA ILE A 586 1.77 -2.40 14.62
C ILE A 586 2.37 -1.34 15.57
N THR A 587 3.69 -1.17 15.54
CA THR A 587 4.39 -0.17 16.36
C THR A 587 3.93 1.25 16.03
N ASN A 588 3.78 1.58 14.75
CA ASN A 588 3.31 2.88 14.30
C ASN A 588 1.85 3.14 14.71
N TYR A 589 0.97 2.13 14.61
CA TYR A 589 -0.40 2.23 15.09
C TYR A 589 -0.47 2.50 16.60
N TRP A 590 0.25 1.73 17.42
CA TRP A 590 0.25 1.90 18.86
C TRP A 590 0.99 3.17 19.31
N THR A 591 1.97 3.65 18.54
CA THR A 591 2.59 4.97 18.76
C THR A 591 1.56 6.10 18.65
N LYS A 592 0.71 6.08 17.60
CA LYS A 592 -0.38 7.06 17.44
C LYS A 592 -1.44 6.96 18.55
N ARG A 593 -1.60 5.78 19.15
CA ARG A 593 -2.57 5.50 20.21
C ARG A 593 -2.05 5.76 21.62
N SER A 594 -0.74 5.98 21.82
CA SER A 594 -0.08 5.94 23.12
C SER A 594 -0.71 6.90 24.16
N ASP A 595 -0.96 8.16 23.80
CA ASP A 595 -1.52 9.17 24.73
C ASP A 595 -2.95 8.83 25.14
N SER A 596 -3.81 8.48 24.18
CA SER A 596 -5.19 8.10 24.46
C SER A 596 -5.28 6.81 25.28
N PHE A 597 -4.38 5.86 25.01
CA PHE A 597 -4.31 4.60 25.74
C PHE A 597 -3.76 4.77 27.15
N LEU A 598 -2.75 5.63 27.36
CA LEU A 598 -2.24 5.98 28.69
C LEU A 598 -3.34 6.61 29.57
N LYS A 599 -4.10 7.56 29.01
CA LYS A 599 -5.23 8.15 29.71
C LYS A 599 -6.24 7.08 30.12
N GLN A 600 -6.66 6.21 29.19
CA GLN A 600 -7.60 5.13 29.47
C GLN A 600 -7.08 4.18 30.56
N ARG A 601 -5.81 3.79 30.53
CA ARG A 601 -5.22 2.90 31.57
C ARG A 601 -5.11 3.57 32.93
N ARG A 602 -4.84 4.87 32.98
CA ARG A 602 -4.85 5.66 34.21
C ARG A 602 -6.26 5.70 34.83
N ASP A 603 -7.27 6.00 34.02
CA ASP A 603 -8.67 6.05 34.45
C ASP A 603 -9.16 4.66 34.93
N GLU A 604 -8.80 3.59 34.19
CA GLU A 604 -9.10 2.21 34.58
C GLU A 604 -8.46 1.81 35.92
N LEU A 605 -7.22 2.26 36.17
CA LEU A 605 -6.50 1.96 37.41
C LEU A 605 -7.19 2.54 38.65
N HIS A 606 -7.88 3.66 38.51
CA HIS A 606 -8.63 4.31 39.57
C HIS A 606 -10.11 3.93 39.62
N SER A 607 -10.52 2.99 38.79
CA SER A 607 -11.89 2.48 38.73
C SER A 607 -12.08 1.17 39.51
N PRO A 608 -13.30 0.71 39.74
CA PRO A 608 -13.58 -0.60 40.33
C PRO A 608 -12.98 -1.79 39.55
N LEU A 609 -12.66 -1.59 38.26
CA LEU A 609 -12.05 -2.64 37.42
C LEU A 609 -10.69 -3.09 37.94
N ALA A 610 -9.89 -2.19 38.48
CA ALA A 610 -8.60 -2.54 39.08
C ALA A 610 -8.73 -3.64 40.12
N SER A 611 -9.71 -3.51 41.03
CA SER A 611 -9.99 -4.53 42.06
C SER A 611 -10.58 -5.82 41.46
N ARG A 612 -11.40 -5.72 40.42
CA ARG A 612 -11.95 -6.91 39.72
C ARG A 612 -10.80 -7.70 39.06
N TRP A 613 -9.88 -7.05 38.36
CA TRP A 613 -8.69 -7.68 37.76
C TRP A 613 -7.82 -8.35 38.81
N MET A 614 -7.49 -7.65 39.89
CA MET A 614 -6.66 -8.25 40.97
C MET A 614 -7.33 -9.47 41.60
N ASN A 615 -8.66 -9.45 41.79
CA ASN A 615 -9.38 -10.60 42.31
C ASN A 615 -9.28 -11.83 41.38
N GLU A 616 -9.34 -11.64 40.07
CA GLU A 616 -9.19 -12.73 39.09
C GLU A 616 -7.74 -13.25 39.06
N ILE A 617 -6.76 -12.37 39.09
CA ILE A 617 -5.34 -12.73 39.17
C ILE A 617 -5.04 -13.53 40.44
N HIS A 618 -5.55 -13.08 41.60
CA HIS A 618 -5.35 -13.77 42.90
C HIS A 618 -5.95 -15.19 42.93
N LYS A 619 -7.06 -15.46 42.19
CA LYS A 619 -7.61 -16.82 42.07
C LYS A 619 -6.64 -17.80 41.37
N CYS A 620 -5.76 -17.26 40.54
CA CYS A 620 -4.79 -18.03 39.75
C CYS A 620 -3.45 -18.21 40.49
N MET A 621 -3.20 -17.43 41.55
CA MET A 621 -1.98 -17.52 42.35
C MET A 621 -2.11 -18.62 43.40
N GLN A 622 -1.25 -19.63 43.37
CA GLN A 622 -1.30 -20.79 44.26
C GLN A 622 -0.87 -20.49 45.68
N GLU A 623 0.03 -19.55 45.92
CA GLU A 623 0.60 -19.19 47.23
C GLU A 623 0.30 -17.72 47.58
N LYS A 624 -0.57 -17.51 48.55
CA LYS A 624 -0.84 -16.17 49.08
C LYS A 624 0.36 -15.65 49.89
N GLY A 625 0.86 -14.45 49.55
CA GLY A 625 1.88 -13.73 50.27
C GLY A 625 3.32 -13.94 49.80
N ARG A 626 3.56 -14.79 48.81
CA ARG A 626 4.89 -14.93 48.20
C ARG A 626 5.14 -13.77 47.21
N LYS A 627 6.28 -13.08 47.31
CA LYS A 627 6.69 -12.09 46.31
C LYS A 627 7.22 -12.81 45.05
N LEU A 628 6.58 -12.59 43.92
CA LEU A 628 6.92 -13.21 42.64
C LEU A 628 7.76 -12.26 41.79
N LYS A 629 8.63 -12.83 40.96
CA LYS A 629 9.27 -12.15 39.82
C LYS A 629 8.40 -12.35 38.60
N ILE A 630 7.78 -11.29 38.12
CA ILE A 630 6.71 -11.31 37.10
C ILE A 630 7.19 -10.61 35.85
N LEU A 631 6.89 -11.20 34.67
CA LEU A 631 7.04 -10.58 33.37
C LEU A 631 5.64 -10.23 32.83
N ASP A 632 5.39 -8.95 32.61
CA ASP A 632 4.20 -8.41 31.96
C ASP A 632 4.50 -8.16 30.49
N VAL A 633 4.02 -9.04 29.60
CA VAL A 633 4.33 -9.05 28.18
C VAL A 633 3.27 -8.26 27.42
N GLY A 634 3.70 -7.28 26.61
CA GLY A 634 2.80 -6.32 25.99
C GLY A 634 2.14 -5.43 27.03
N CYS A 635 2.95 -4.92 27.97
CA CYS A 635 2.44 -4.18 29.14
C CYS A 635 1.70 -2.88 28.77
N GLY A 636 1.83 -2.40 27.53
CA GLY A 636 1.26 -1.13 27.08
C GLY A 636 1.68 -0.01 28.03
N ALA A 637 0.70 0.76 28.51
CA ALA A 637 0.93 1.84 29.49
C ALA A 637 1.07 1.35 30.95
N GLY A 638 1.33 0.05 31.19
CA GLY A 638 1.77 -0.49 32.48
C GLY A 638 0.67 -0.82 33.49
N PHE A 639 -0.57 -1.01 33.09
CA PHE A 639 -1.69 -1.25 33.98
C PHE A 639 -1.49 -2.46 34.93
N PHE A 640 -1.22 -3.65 34.41
CA PHE A 640 -0.94 -4.83 35.24
C PHE A 640 0.39 -4.71 35.99
N SER A 641 1.41 -4.14 35.35
CA SER A 641 2.70 -3.90 35.98
C SER A 641 2.54 -3.10 37.27
N VAL A 642 1.77 -2.00 37.23
CA VAL A 642 1.52 -1.14 38.39
C VAL A 642 0.70 -1.84 39.47
N LEU A 643 -0.38 -2.52 39.09
CA LEU A 643 -1.25 -3.26 40.04
C LEU A 643 -0.46 -4.32 40.83
N LEU A 644 0.33 -5.13 40.11
CA LEU A 644 1.13 -6.18 40.72
C LEU A 644 2.28 -5.65 41.57
N ALA A 645 2.86 -4.51 41.17
CA ALA A 645 3.91 -3.86 41.98
C ALA A 645 3.35 -3.24 43.26
N LYS A 646 2.09 -2.74 43.27
CA LYS A 646 1.39 -2.30 44.50
C LYS A 646 1.23 -3.41 45.53
N GLU A 647 1.09 -4.68 45.05
CA GLU A 647 1.07 -5.88 45.92
C GLU A 647 2.49 -6.32 46.36
N GLY A 648 3.52 -5.58 45.91
CA GLY A 648 4.90 -5.82 46.32
C GLY A 648 5.65 -6.88 45.52
N HIS A 649 5.14 -7.27 44.36
CA HIS A 649 5.82 -8.16 43.40
C HIS A 649 6.95 -7.41 42.66
N MET A 650 7.96 -8.13 42.18
CA MET A 650 9.01 -7.63 41.30
C MET A 650 8.56 -7.73 39.85
N VAL A 651 8.17 -6.63 39.26
CA VAL A 651 7.56 -6.63 37.91
C VAL A 651 8.50 -6.04 36.87
N THR A 652 8.66 -6.77 35.76
CA THR A 652 9.30 -6.30 34.55
C THR A 652 8.21 -6.24 33.44
N GLY A 653 7.94 -5.07 32.95
CA GLY A 653 7.02 -4.85 31.82
C GLY A 653 7.79 -4.69 30.51
N ILE A 654 7.35 -5.32 29.44
CA ILE A 654 7.89 -5.14 28.10
C ILE A 654 6.80 -4.80 27.10
N ASP A 655 7.14 -3.93 26.16
CA ASP A 655 6.29 -3.60 25.00
C ASP A 655 7.17 -3.27 23.80
N LEU A 656 6.67 -3.53 22.58
CA LEU A 656 7.43 -3.23 21.36
C LEU A 656 7.47 -1.72 21.06
N THR A 657 6.51 -0.96 21.57
CA THR A 657 6.29 0.46 21.27
C THR A 657 7.00 1.35 22.31
N PRO A 658 8.02 2.16 21.92
CA PRO A 658 8.74 3.03 22.85
C PRO A 658 7.83 3.98 23.64
N ASN A 659 6.84 4.60 22.97
CA ASN A 659 5.91 5.54 23.60
C ASN A 659 5.03 4.87 24.68
N MET A 660 4.66 3.60 24.50
CA MET A 660 3.95 2.82 25.54
C MET A 660 4.83 2.63 26.77
N ILE A 661 6.09 2.30 26.58
CA ILE A 661 7.06 2.16 27.68
C ILE A 661 7.29 3.47 28.44
N GLU A 662 7.31 4.61 27.75
CA GLU A 662 7.39 5.92 28.39
C GLU A 662 6.13 6.20 29.22
N GLY A 663 4.96 5.91 28.67
CA GLY A 663 3.68 5.99 29.37
C GLY A 663 3.65 5.12 30.62
N ALA A 664 4.13 3.87 30.53
CA ALA A 664 4.20 2.94 31.65
C ALA A 664 5.13 3.44 32.77
N ARG A 665 6.28 4.03 32.42
CA ARG A 665 7.20 4.65 33.40
C ARG A 665 6.54 5.86 34.08
N SER A 666 5.81 6.69 33.32
CA SER A 666 5.08 7.83 33.89
C SER A 666 4.00 7.35 34.87
N LEU A 667 3.20 6.38 34.51
CA LEU A 667 2.15 5.84 35.35
C LEU A 667 2.71 5.21 36.64
N ALA A 668 3.77 4.40 36.53
CA ALA A 668 4.42 3.80 37.73
C ALA A 668 5.00 4.87 38.70
N LYS A 669 5.55 5.94 38.13
CA LYS A 669 6.06 7.07 38.93
C LYS A 669 4.90 7.82 39.61
N GLU A 670 3.81 8.09 38.92
CA GLU A 670 2.61 8.72 39.45
C GLU A 670 2.04 7.90 40.62
N GLU A 671 2.03 6.59 40.51
CA GLU A 671 1.51 5.65 41.50
C GLU A 671 2.49 5.27 42.59
N GLY A 672 3.71 5.79 42.54
CA GLY A 672 4.74 5.58 43.54
C GLY A 672 5.27 4.15 43.68
N VAL A 673 5.23 3.38 42.57
CA VAL A 673 5.70 1.99 42.54
C VAL A 673 6.97 1.81 41.72
N ASN A 674 7.74 0.75 42.02
CA ASN A 674 8.96 0.42 41.30
C ASN A 674 8.68 -0.76 40.32
N CYS A 675 8.73 -0.45 39.05
CA CYS A 675 8.69 -1.43 37.95
C CYS A 675 9.89 -1.20 37.03
N THR A 676 10.36 -2.29 36.41
CA THR A 676 11.34 -2.21 35.32
C THR A 676 10.60 -2.24 33.99
N PHE A 677 10.89 -1.30 33.07
CA PHE A 677 10.24 -1.27 31.76
C PHE A 677 11.27 -1.24 30.63
N GLN A 678 11.09 -2.11 29.62
CA GLN A 678 12.01 -2.27 28.51
C GLN A 678 11.25 -2.34 27.18
N VAL A 679 11.79 -1.67 26.15
CA VAL A 679 11.32 -1.86 24.77
C VAL A 679 11.85 -3.21 24.31
N MET A 680 10.94 -4.16 24.03
CA MET A 680 11.30 -5.53 23.67
C MET A 680 10.18 -6.21 22.90
N ASP A 681 10.58 -7.06 21.95
CA ASP A 681 9.68 -7.90 21.17
C ASP A 681 9.20 -9.12 21.98
N ALA A 682 7.89 -9.30 22.06
CA ALA A 682 7.26 -10.43 22.75
C ALA A 682 7.58 -11.81 22.13
N GLU A 683 7.96 -11.86 20.85
CA GLU A 683 8.33 -13.05 20.10
C GLU A 683 9.82 -13.38 20.17
N THR A 684 10.64 -12.53 20.81
CA THR A 684 12.09 -12.72 20.95
C THR A 684 12.56 -12.05 22.24
N LEU A 685 12.48 -12.78 23.32
CA LEU A 685 12.80 -12.28 24.66
C LEU A 685 14.31 -12.33 24.95
N LYS A 686 14.88 -11.19 25.36
CA LYS A 686 16.30 -11.06 25.75
C LYS A 686 16.50 -11.40 27.22
N PHE A 687 15.77 -12.40 27.73
CA PHE A 687 15.91 -12.91 29.10
C PHE A 687 16.46 -14.33 29.08
N GLU A 688 17.14 -14.71 30.15
CA GLU A 688 17.62 -16.06 30.37
C GLU A 688 16.45 -17.04 30.60
N ASP A 689 16.68 -18.31 30.34
CA ASP A 689 15.72 -19.38 30.61
C ASP A 689 15.41 -19.46 32.11
N ASN A 690 14.17 -19.82 32.44
CA ASN A 690 13.75 -20.11 33.82
C ASN A 690 14.01 -18.95 34.81
N CYS A 691 13.78 -17.70 34.43
CA CYS A 691 14.07 -16.54 35.27
C CYS A 691 12.84 -15.87 35.90
N PHE A 692 11.60 -16.17 35.46
CA PHE A 692 10.37 -15.62 36.01
C PHE A 692 9.50 -16.67 36.70
N ASP A 693 8.82 -16.27 37.77
CA ASP A 693 7.83 -17.10 38.48
C ASP A 693 6.48 -17.06 37.76
N MET A 694 6.17 -15.96 37.11
CA MET A 694 4.91 -15.73 36.41
C MET A 694 5.14 -14.91 35.14
N VAL A 695 4.44 -15.26 34.06
CA VAL A 695 4.28 -14.44 32.88
C VAL A 695 2.81 -14.03 32.80
N ILE A 696 2.54 -12.77 32.59
CA ILE A 696 1.18 -12.25 32.41
C ILE A 696 1.08 -11.44 31.12
N SER A 697 -0.07 -11.56 30.43
CA SER A 697 -0.36 -10.76 29.23
C SER A 697 -1.84 -10.45 29.15
N ARG A 698 -2.18 -9.29 28.57
CA ARG A 698 -3.57 -8.87 28.34
C ARG A 698 -3.73 -8.23 26.96
N ASN A 699 -4.64 -8.77 26.16
CA ASN A 699 -4.97 -8.25 24.82
C ASN A 699 -3.74 -8.07 23.92
N LEU A 700 -2.82 -9.02 23.94
CA LEU A 700 -1.58 -8.96 23.17
C LEU A 700 -1.53 -9.99 22.05
N THR A 701 -1.85 -11.26 22.34
CA THR A 701 -1.60 -12.36 21.38
C THR A 701 -2.29 -12.15 20.05
N TRP A 702 -3.44 -11.51 20.03
CA TRP A 702 -4.15 -11.15 18.81
C TRP A 702 -3.42 -10.12 17.92
N THR A 703 -2.41 -9.43 18.45
CA THR A 703 -1.60 -8.44 17.72
C THR A 703 -0.25 -9.00 17.24
N LEU A 704 0.05 -10.25 17.54
CA LEU A 704 1.36 -10.82 17.27
C LEU A 704 1.42 -11.47 15.88
N PRO A 705 2.39 -11.11 15.03
CA PRO A 705 2.66 -11.80 13.76
C PRO A 705 2.95 -13.29 13.91
N ASN A 706 3.63 -13.70 14.98
CA ASN A 706 3.91 -15.10 15.31
C ASN A 706 3.63 -15.42 16.79
N ALA A 707 2.34 -15.58 17.11
CA ALA A 707 1.90 -15.86 18.48
C ALA A 707 2.39 -17.24 19.01
N SER A 708 2.62 -18.24 18.13
CA SER A 708 3.18 -19.54 18.52
C SER A 708 4.62 -19.38 19.04
N LYS A 709 5.45 -18.63 18.32
CA LYS A 709 6.82 -18.32 18.75
C LYS A 709 6.83 -17.55 20.09
N ALA A 710 5.89 -16.60 20.25
CA ALA A 710 5.77 -15.85 21.50
C ALA A 710 5.45 -16.79 22.68
N TYR A 711 4.51 -17.71 22.52
CA TYR A 711 4.25 -18.72 23.55
C TYR A 711 5.48 -19.56 23.89
N GLY A 712 6.27 -19.99 22.89
CA GLY A 712 7.54 -20.70 23.10
C GLY A 712 8.50 -19.89 23.97
N GLU A 713 8.71 -18.60 23.67
CA GLU A 713 9.56 -17.69 24.42
C GLU A 713 9.04 -17.45 25.86
N TRP A 714 7.72 -17.27 26.02
CA TRP A 714 7.11 -17.08 27.34
C TRP A 714 7.27 -18.32 28.22
N MET A 715 7.08 -19.50 27.64
CA MET A 715 7.34 -20.77 28.34
C MET A 715 8.83 -20.97 28.63
N ARG A 716 9.74 -20.55 27.71
CA ARG A 716 11.19 -20.65 27.93
C ARG A 716 11.64 -19.89 29.17
N VAL A 717 11.20 -18.65 29.33
CA VAL A 717 11.61 -17.77 30.44
C VAL A 717 10.94 -18.10 31.77
N LEU A 718 9.83 -18.86 31.78
CA LEU A 718 9.20 -19.33 33.01
C LEU A 718 10.08 -20.37 33.72
N LYS A 719 10.15 -20.30 35.03
CA LYS A 719 10.74 -21.31 35.89
C LYS A 719 9.92 -22.60 35.87
N LYS A 720 10.53 -23.73 36.16
CA LYS A 720 9.77 -24.96 36.42
C LYS A 720 8.78 -24.75 37.59
N GLY A 721 7.50 -25.10 37.36
CA GLY A 721 6.42 -24.80 38.27
C GLY A 721 5.97 -23.32 38.29
N GLY A 722 6.54 -22.49 37.42
CA GLY A 722 6.04 -21.15 37.12
C GLY A 722 4.80 -21.24 36.20
N PHE A 723 4.03 -20.18 36.13
CA PHE A 723 2.77 -20.18 35.40
C PHE A 723 2.57 -18.93 34.53
N MET A 724 1.79 -19.11 33.48
CA MET A 724 1.38 -18.01 32.59
C MET A 724 -0.11 -17.70 32.76
N LEU A 725 -0.44 -16.42 32.74
CA LEU A 725 -1.80 -15.90 32.60
C LEU A 725 -1.91 -15.09 31.31
N ASN A 726 -2.72 -15.56 30.38
CA ASN A 726 -3.02 -14.80 29.16
C ASN A 726 -4.52 -14.48 29.11
N PHE A 727 -4.84 -13.19 29.22
CA PHE A 727 -6.19 -12.64 29.09
C PHE A 727 -6.34 -12.09 27.67
N ASP A 728 -7.10 -12.77 26.82
CA ASP A 728 -7.26 -12.36 25.42
C ASP A 728 -8.68 -12.65 24.90
N ALA A 729 -8.94 -12.29 23.66
CA ALA A 729 -10.23 -12.52 23.00
C ALA A 729 -10.03 -12.84 21.51
N ASN A 730 -11.10 -13.31 20.87
CA ASN A 730 -11.07 -13.61 19.43
C ASN A 730 -11.42 -12.36 18.61
N TYR A 731 -10.57 -11.34 18.70
CA TYR A 731 -10.77 -10.05 18.01
C TYR A 731 -10.77 -10.13 16.48
N GLY A 732 -10.24 -11.20 15.90
CA GLY A 732 -10.20 -11.40 14.45
C GLY A 732 -11.55 -11.59 13.77
N LEU A 733 -12.62 -11.93 14.53
CA LEU A 733 -13.94 -12.18 14.00
C LEU A 733 -14.85 -10.95 13.91
N GLU A 734 -14.46 -9.82 14.51
CA GLU A 734 -15.28 -8.61 14.60
C GLU A 734 -14.55 -7.40 14.03
N ASP A 735 -15.27 -6.54 13.30
CA ASP A 735 -14.72 -5.28 12.81
C ASP A 735 -14.83 -4.19 13.88
N SER A 736 -13.74 -3.47 14.11
CA SER A 736 -13.66 -2.37 15.10
C SER A 736 -14.49 -1.14 14.67
N THR A 737 -14.90 -1.07 13.43
CA THR A 737 -15.73 0.00 12.87
C THR A 737 -17.19 -0.07 13.28
N ASP A 738 -17.68 -1.23 13.74
CA ASP A 738 -19.03 -1.33 14.31
C ASP A 738 -19.04 -0.96 15.80
N THR A 739 -19.31 0.30 16.08
CA THR A 739 -19.41 0.84 17.44
C THR A 739 -20.84 0.92 17.96
N SER A 740 -21.83 0.38 17.24
CA SER A 740 -23.27 0.52 17.55
C SER A 740 -23.68 -0.06 18.91
N SER A 741 -22.97 -1.07 19.40
CA SER A 741 -23.19 -1.73 20.70
C SER A 741 -22.45 -1.07 21.87
N LEU A 742 -21.59 -0.10 21.62
CA LEU A 742 -20.69 0.49 22.62
C LEU A 742 -21.33 1.68 23.35
N PRO A 743 -21.02 1.87 24.65
CA PRO A 743 -21.41 3.06 25.40
C PRO A 743 -20.91 4.36 24.74
N LYS A 744 -21.66 5.46 24.81
CA LYS A 744 -21.30 6.74 24.18
C LYS A 744 -19.91 7.27 24.58
N MET A 745 -19.50 7.03 25.84
CA MET A 745 -18.19 7.47 26.38
C MET A 745 -17.06 6.47 26.09
N HIS A 746 -17.32 5.40 25.35
CA HIS A 746 -16.32 4.38 25.05
C HIS A 746 -15.17 4.94 24.17
N ALA A 747 -13.95 4.52 24.46
CA ALA A 747 -12.75 5.00 23.77
C ALA A 747 -12.78 4.84 22.25
N HIS A 748 -13.40 3.78 21.73
CA HIS A 748 -13.55 3.58 20.27
C HIS A 748 -14.42 4.65 19.60
N ASN A 749 -15.42 5.20 20.31
CA ASN A 749 -16.25 6.30 19.78
C ASN A 749 -15.48 7.63 19.68
N MET A 750 -14.34 7.73 20.38
CA MET A 750 -13.43 8.88 20.34
C MET A 750 -12.36 8.74 19.25
N LEU A 751 -12.22 7.55 18.63
CA LEU A 751 -11.27 7.29 17.56
C LEU A 751 -11.90 7.68 16.23
N GLY A 752 -11.13 8.34 15.38
CA GLY A 752 -11.55 8.58 14.01
C GLY A 752 -11.68 7.29 13.20
N ASN A 753 -12.56 7.28 12.21
CA ASN A 753 -12.82 6.12 11.34
C ASN A 753 -11.54 5.56 10.69
N ASP A 754 -10.55 6.39 10.38
CA ASP A 754 -9.29 5.96 9.77
C ASP A 754 -8.46 5.12 10.73
N MET A 755 -8.42 5.47 12.02
CA MET A 755 -7.73 4.69 13.05
C MET A 755 -8.40 3.33 13.30
N MET A 756 -9.71 3.28 13.30
CA MET A 756 -10.45 2.02 13.45
C MET A 756 -10.23 1.10 12.24
N ARG A 757 -10.26 1.69 11.03
CA ARG A 757 -9.96 0.96 9.80
C ARG A 757 -8.53 0.43 9.78
N GLU A 758 -7.55 1.21 10.20
CA GLU A 758 -6.14 0.77 10.32
C GLU A 758 -6.01 -0.41 11.31
N CYS A 759 -6.75 -0.38 12.43
CA CYS A 759 -6.79 -1.49 13.38
C CYS A 759 -7.33 -2.77 12.72
N ASP A 760 -8.42 -2.68 11.99
CA ASP A 760 -9.03 -3.83 11.31
C ASP A 760 -8.11 -4.36 10.20
N GLU A 761 -7.46 -3.48 9.45
CA GLU A 761 -6.48 -3.87 8.45
C GLU A 761 -5.27 -4.60 9.08
N ILE A 762 -4.78 -4.15 10.24
CA ILE A 762 -3.72 -4.85 10.99
C ILE A 762 -4.21 -6.22 11.47
N LYS A 763 -5.38 -6.29 12.11
CA LYS A 763 -5.97 -7.57 12.57
C LYS A 763 -6.03 -8.60 11.43
N HIS A 764 -6.59 -8.20 10.31
CA HIS A 764 -6.78 -9.08 9.17
C HIS A 764 -5.46 -9.54 8.51
N GLN A 765 -4.35 -8.88 8.81
CA GLN A 765 -3.02 -9.29 8.35
C GLN A 765 -2.36 -10.35 9.25
N LEU A 766 -2.93 -10.62 10.41
CA LEU A 766 -2.31 -11.50 11.38
C LEU A 766 -2.89 -12.93 11.28
N PRO A 767 -2.04 -13.97 11.18
CA PRO A 767 -2.49 -15.36 11.05
C PRO A 767 -3.44 -15.78 12.17
N ILE A 768 -3.21 -15.29 13.37
CA ILE A 768 -4.02 -15.62 14.55
C ILE A 768 -5.48 -15.16 14.44
N SER A 769 -5.75 -14.13 13.64
CA SER A 769 -7.11 -13.62 13.43
C SER A 769 -8.02 -14.58 12.66
N SER A 770 -7.44 -15.51 11.91
CA SER A 770 -8.16 -16.59 11.22
C SER A 770 -8.35 -17.84 12.08
N CYS A 771 -7.73 -17.87 13.26
CA CYS A 771 -7.77 -19.03 14.14
C CYS A 771 -9.00 -19.00 15.06
N SER A 772 -9.60 -20.19 15.33
CA SER A 772 -10.64 -20.34 16.34
C SER A 772 -10.01 -20.32 17.73
N ARG A 773 -10.14 -19.19 18.43
CA ARG A 773 -9.57 -19.03 19.78
C ARG A 773 -10.64 -19.27 20.86
N PRO A 774 -10.32 -19.87 22.01
CA PRO A 774 -8.98 -20.30 22.46
C PRO A 774 -8.56 -21.70 21.99
N ALA A 775 -9.28 -22.39 21.11
CA ALA A 775 -8.94 -23.76 20.69
C ALA A 775 -7.55 -23.84 20.05
N TRP A 776 -7.22 -22.87 19.18
CA TRP A 776 -5.88 -22.77 18.59
C TRP A 776 -4.78 -22.59 19.64
N ASP A 777 -5.04 -21.76 20.65
CA ASP A 777 -4.07 -21.53 21.74
C ASP A 777 -3.78 -22.80 22.52
N LEU A 778 -4.83 -23.59 22.81
CA LEU A 778 -4.70 -24.88 23.51
C LEU A 778 -3.81 -25.83 22.69
N GLN A 779 -4.10 -26.00 21.41
CA GLN A 779 -3.32 -26.86 20.52
C GLN A 779 -1.86 -26.41 20.43
N THR A 780 -1.62 -25.11 20.31
CA THR A 780 -0.28 -24.54 20.24
C THR A 780 0.51 -24.82 21.53
N LEU A 781 -0.09 -24.59 22.69
CA LEU A 781 0.54 -24.83 23.98
C LEU A 781 0.78 -26.34 24.24
N GLU A 782 -0.12 -27.21 23.79
CA GLU A 782 0.07 -28.66 23.85
C GLU A 782 1.28 -29.10 23.02
N THR A 783 1.42 -28.56 21.80
CA THR A 783 2.57 -28.81 20.91
C THR A 783 3.89 -28.37 21.55
N LEU A 784 3.88 -27.27 22.35
CA LEU A 784 5.03 -26.83 23.14
C LEU A 784 5.28 -27.66 24.41
N GLY A 785 4.56 -28.75 24.59
CA GLY A 785 4.75 -29.69 25.72
C GLY A 785 4.13 -29.28 27.05
N VAL A 786 3.27 -28.25 27.04
CA VAL A 786 2.53 -27.81 28.24
C VAL A 786 1.48 -28.85 28.61
N LYS A 787 1.56 -29.35 29.85
CA LYS A 787 0.69 -30.45 30.30
C LYS A 787 -0.53 -30.01 31.10
N ARG A 788 -0.49 -28.83 31.68
CA ARG A 788 -1.59 -28.26 32.47
C ARG A 788 -2.06 -26.95 31.88
N ILE A 789 -3.26 -26.95 31.32
CA ILE A 789 -3.89 -25.77 30.75
C ILE A 789 -5.32 -25.69 31.29
N TYR A 790 -5.68 -24.55 31.85
CA TYR A 790 -7.05 -24.22 32.22
C TYR A 790 -7.55 -23.06 31.37
N VAL A 791 -8.77 -23.19 30.90
CA VAL A 791 -9.45 -22.14 30.12
C VAL A 791 -10.65 -21.65 30.90
N ASP A 792 -10.75 -20.36 31.08
CA ASP A 792 -11.93 -19.71 31.68
C ASP A 792 -12.60 -18.79 30.66
N LEU A 793 -13.76 -19.20 30.17
CA LEU A 793 -14.57 -18.42 29.20
C LEU A 793 -15.51 -17.43 29.90
N GLY A 794 -15.58 -17.44 31.22
CA GLY A 794 -16.45 -16.56 32.00
C GLY A 794 -15.78 -15.27 32.48
N ILE A 795 -14.55 -15.03 32.15
CA ILE A 795 -13.77 -13.88 32.65
C ILE A 795 -14.41 -12.54 32.29
N SER A 796 -14.89 -12.38 31.05
CA SER A 796 -15.54 -11.16 30.59
C SER A 796 -16.70 -10.72 31.46
N SER A 797 -17.58 -11.64 31.81
CA SER A 797 -18.77 -11.33 32.62
C SER A 797 -18.46 -10.90 34.05
N ARG A 798 -17.30 -11.29 34.57
CA ARG A 798 -16.86 -10.91 35.93
C ARG A 798 -16.05 -9.59 35.93
N ILE A 799 -15.34 -9.29 34.86
CA ILE A 799 -14.60 -8.04 34.73
C ILE A 799 -15.51 -6.92 34.25
N TYR A 800 -16.21 -7.14 33.12
CA TYR A 800 -17.05 -6.15 32.43
C TYR A 800 -18.56 -6.39 32.75
N CYS A 801 -18.89 -6.52 34.03
CA CYS A 801 -20.26 -6.73 34.45
C CYS A 801 -21.18 -5.50 34.26
N GLU A 802 -20.62 -4.34 34.00
CA GLU A 802 -21.31 -3.08 33.70
C GLU A 802 -20.89 -2.58 32.32
N LYS A 803 -21.82 -1.93 31.59
CA LYS A 803 -21.53 -1.29 30.30
C LYS A 803 -21.07 0.16 30.54
N ASP A 804 -19.89 0.29 31.09
CA ASP A 804 -19.20 1.57 31.31
C ASP A 804 -18.24 1.92 30.14
N GLU A 805 -17.45 2.97 30.31
CA GLU A 805 -16.48 3.43 29.31
C GLU A 805 -15.34 2.44 29.00
N PHE A 806 -15.15 1.44 29.90
CA PHE A 806 -14.14 0.38 29.76
C PHE A 806 -14.71 -0.94 29.24
N TYR A 807 -16.00 -0.99 28.96
CA TYR A 807 -16.67 -2.20 28.50
C TYR A 807 -16.02 -2.81 27.26
N ASN A 808 -15.73 -4.12 27.30
CA ASN A 808 -15.25 -4.85 26.13
C ASN A 808 -16.38 -5.75 25.59
N PRO A 809 -16.89 -5.48 24.38
CA PRO A 809 -17.98 -6.26 23.80
C PRO A 809 -17.53 -7.66 23.37
N THR A 810 -16.27 -7.83 22.98
CA THR A 810 -15.72 -9.12 22.55
C THR A 810 -15.45 -9.99 23.76
N PRO A 811 -16.08 -11.19 23.87
CA PRO A 811 -15.88 -12.07 25.00
C PRO A 811 -14.42 -12.50 25.16
N MET A 812 -13.84 -12.19 26.32
CA MET A 812 -12.48 -12.59 26.68
C MET A 812 -12.47 -13.99 27.27
N PHE A 813 -11.33 -14.64 27.12
CA PHE A 813 -10.95 -15.86 27.84
C PHE A 813 -9.69 -15.64 28.65
N LEU A 814 -9.51 -16.43 29.68
CA LEU A 814 -8.26 -16.57 30.41
C LEU A 814 -7.65 -17.94 30.11
N LEU A 815 -6.38 -17.95 29.72
CA LEU A 815 -5.54 -19.14 29.70
C LEU A 815 -4.62 -19.12 30.91
N TRP A 816 -4.70 -20.12 31.75
CA TRP A 816 -3.74 -20.39 32.80
C TRP A 816 -2.95 -21.63 32.44
N THR A 817 -1.62 -21.58 32.45
CA THR A 817 -0.75 -22.73 32.15
C THR A 817 0.36 -22.84 33.16
N GLU A 818 0.80 -24.04 33.48
CA GLU A 818 1.95 -24.34 34.32
C GLU A 818 3.07 -25.01 33.51
N LYS A 819 4.32 -24.47 33.65
CA LYS A 819 5.51 -25.02 32.98
C LYS A 819 6.01 -26.28 33.66
#